data_c600d8fe15bc47164bbc1e08dc0c647c
#
_entry.id   c600d8fe15bc47164bbc1e08dc0c647c
#
_cell.length_a   1.000
_cell.length_b   1.000
_cell.length_c   1.000
_cell.angle_alpha   90.00
_cell.angle_beta   90.00
_cell.angle_gamma   90.00
#
_symmetry.space_group_name_H-M   'P 1'
#
loop_
_entity.id
_entity.type
_entity.pdbx_description
1 polymer ?
#
loop_
_entity_poly.entity_id
_entity_poly.type
_entity_poly.pdbx_seq_one_letter_code
_entity_poly.pdbx_strand_id
1 'polypeptide(L)'
;DLFTREFQRVSLLTVGELWAIPTMFRLGLVENIRRMALRDMSRTREVELADDWARRLRDASERTPQALADDLAAFVDSHPPLTPAFVTRFLQQIRSYQTDFTPLLWLEQWMAEDGMSHEAAAASSNQRLAITQITVANSITSLRAIARLDWQGFVESQSVVEQVLREDPAGVHALMTFETRDRYRHVVERIAKRARLLEADVARAAIALARDAVERMPRDQRKAHVGYYLVGDGLPELERATEYVPRIRERLYRGVLANAVAVYFGSILVLLLGGLALLVSLLPPASAGAILTAVLVALVPVSEMAVGAVNQLATWIVRPRIVPKLDMREHGVPPVYRTAVVVPTLLPSVEAVREALEHLEIQYLANRDPRLHFALLSDFTDAASETLPADEAILAAATAGIRELNTRYAGGADDVFYLFHRPRKWNASQRVWMGWERKRGKLAEFNAFLRGGARDAFATIVGDVDPMRETRFVITLDSDTVLPHDAAQILIGTLAHPLNRPVFDESRGVVSQGYAILQPRVGVSLTSAHRSRFAAIHSGHPGVDPYTTAVSDVYQDLFGEGSFTGKGIYDVDAFDRATQGRFPENALLSHDLIESSYARAALVTDVEVFDDYPTRYLTYTRRKHRWIRGDWQLLPWLFPTVPPADGRASNVLGAIQRWKIFDNLRRSTVEIAQLALFLLGWLVLPGSPCLWTLIALTTIA
;
A
#
# COMPACT_ATOMS: atom_id res chain seq x y z
N ASP A 1 -26.81 0.50 17.80
CA ASP A 1 -26.15 -0.46 18.73
C ASP A 1 -27.15 -1.28 19.52
N LEU A 2 -28.06 -0.67 20.31
CA LEU A 2 -29.04 -1.40 21.13
C LEU A 2 -29.92 -2.34 20.30
N PHE A 3 -30.50 -1.85 19.21
CA PHE A 3 -31.34 -2.67 18.32
C PHE A 3 -30.57 -3.86 17.76
N THR A 4 -29.37 -3.65 17.25
CA THR A 4 -28.54 -4.73 16.68
C THR A 4 -28.18 -5.76 17.73
N ARG A 5 -27.85 -5.32 18.94
CA ARG A 5 -27.52 -6.20 20.07
C ARG A 5 -28.72 -7.05 20.50
N GLU A 6 -29.91 -6.46 20.63
CA GLU A 6 -31.11 -7.18 20.97
C GLU A 6 -31.55 -8.15 19.85
N PHE A 7 -31.40 -7.75 18.59
CA PHE A 7 -31.68 -8.62 17.45
C PHE A 7 -30.76 -9.86 17.46
N GLN A 8 -29.44 -9.64 17.75
CA GLN A 8 -28.49 -10.76 17.79
C GLN A 8 -28.69 -11.74 18.96
N ARG A 9 -29.53 -11.42 19.96
CA ARG A 9 -29.94 -12.40 20.96
C ARG A 9 -30.84 -13.49 20.37
N VAL A 10 -31.49 -13.20 19.25
CA VAL A 10 -32.42 -14.14 18.57
C VAL A 10 -31.73 -14.73 17.33
N SER A 11 -31.05 -13.91 16.54
CA SER A 11 -30.40 -14.32 15.28
C SER A 11 -29.06 -13.59 15.12
N LEU A 12 -27.98 -14.35 15.06
CA LEU A 12 -26.64 -13.79 14.88
C LEU A 12 -26.51 -13.20 13.47
N LEU A 13 -26.00 -11.99 13.40
CA LEU A 13 -25.64 -11.34 12.14
C LEU A 13 -24.21 -11.76 11.74
N THR A 14 -24.06 -12.08 10.46
CA THR A 14 -22.76 -12.31 9.85
C THR A 14 -21.95 -11.02 9.74
N VAL A 15 -20.63 -11.12 9.56
CA VAL A 15 -19.76 -9.96 9.32
C VAL A 15 -20.23 -9.18 8.09
N GLY A 16 -20.64 -9.87 7.02
CA GLY A 16 -21.16 -9.23 5.81
C GLY A 16 -22.48 -8.48 6.03
N GLU A 17 -23.37 -8.99 6.87
CA GLU A 17 -24.63 -8.32 7.23
C GLU A 17 -24.40 -7.08 8.07
N LEU A 18 -23.47 -7.13 9.04
CA LEU A 18 -23.08 -5.95 9.81
C LEU A 18 -22.52 -4.83 8.90
N TRP A 19 -21.67 -5.16 7.93
CA TRP A 19 -21.18 -4.20 6.93
C TRP A 19 -22.25 -3.74 5.94
N ALA A 20 -23.32 -4.50 5.74
CA ALA A 20 -24.43 -4.10 4.88
C ALA A 20 -25.33 -3.02 5.53
N ILE A 21 -25.39 -2.94 6.87
CA ILE A 21 -26.28 -2.01 7.60
C ILE A 21 -26.12 -0.55 7.12
N PRO A 22 -24.95 0.07 7.10
CA PRO A 22 -24.80 1.45 6.62
C PRO A 22 -25.20 1.63 5.16
N THR A 23 -24.95 0.63 4.32
CA THR A 23 -25.35 0.64 2.91
C THR A 23 -26.86 0.58 2.76
N MET A 24 -27.53 -0.28 3.52
CA MET A 24 -29.00 -0.41 3.52
C MET A 24 -29.67 0.87 4.02
N PHE A 25 -29.15 1.51 5.07
CA PHE A 25 -29.65 2.80 5.52
C PHE A 25 -29.54 3.88 4.45
N ARG A 26 -28.37 3.96 3.77
CA ARG A 26 -28.18 4.92 2.66
C ARG A 26 -29.15 4.62 1.52
N LEU A 27 -29.32 3.37 1.14
CA LEU A 27 -30.24 2.95 0.08
C LEU A 27 -31.69 3.33 0.43
N GLY A 28 -32.13 3.04 1.67
CA GLY A 28 -33.46 3.40 2.14
C GLY A 28 -33.72 4.92 2.11
N LEU A 29 -32.74 5.72 2.51
CA LEU A 29 -32.85 7.19 2.47
C LEU A 29 -32.84 7.75 1.04
N VAL A 30 -32.04 7.19 0.15
CA VAL A 30 -32.03 7.56 -1.29
C VAL A 30 -33.39 7.20 -1.91
N GLU A 31 -33.92 6.02 -1.63
CA GLU A 31 -35.25 5.61 -2.11
C GLU A 31 -36.35 6.52 -1.56
N ASN A 32 -36.24 6.94 -0.31
CA ASN A 32 -37.19 7.90 0.26
C ASN A 32 -37.14 9.26 -0.45
N ILE A 33 -35.94 9.78 -0.75
CA ILE A 33 -35.75 11.00 -1.54
C ILE A 33 -36.36 10.81 -2.94
N ARG A 34 -36.11 9.68 -3.60
CA ARG A 34 -36.68 9.37 -4.91
C ARG A 34 -38.21 9.41 -4.90
N ARG A 35 -38.84 8.82 -3.87
CA ARG A 35 -40.30 8.85 -3.73
C ARG A 35 -40.84 10.26 -3.53
N MET A 36 -40.12 11.07 -2.75
CA MET A 36 -40.51 12.46 -2.54
C MET A 36 -40.36 13.30 -3.81
N ALA A 37 -39.28 13.09 -4.56
CA ALA A 37 -39.07 13.76 -5.86
C ALA A 37 -40.16 13.40 -6.89
N LEU A 38 -40.57 12.13 -6.97
CA LEU A 38 -41.67 11.74 -7.85
C LEU A 38 -43.02 12.38 -7.46
N ARG A 39 -43.27 12.53 -6.16
CA ARG A 39 -44.47 13.24 -5.66
C ARG A 39 -44.42 14.72 -6.02
N ASP A 40 -43.26 15.34 -5.92
CA ASP A 40 -43.08 16.77 -6.27
C ASP A 40 -43.22 16.98 -7.79
N MET A 41 -42.66 16.10 -8.59
CA MET A 41 -42.86 16.11 -10.06
C MET A 41 -44.33 15.96 -10.46
N SER A 42 -45.09 15.07 -9.80
CA SER A 42 -46.52 14.92 -10.04
C SER A 42 -47.26 16.21 -9.69
N ARG A 43 -46.96 16.77 -8.52
CA ARG A 43 -47.51 18.05 -8.08
C ARG A 43 -47.21 19.19 -9.05
N THR A 44 -45.97 19.30 -9.54
CA THR A 44 -45.57 20.32 -10.50
C THR A 44 -46.40 20.22 -11.79
N ARG A 45 -46.61 19.03 -12.32
CA ARG A 45 -47.47 18.79 -13.49
C ARG A 45 -48.92 19.19 -13.25
N GLU A 46 -49.43 18.90 -12.04
CA GLU A 46 -50.81 19.27 -11.65
C GLU A 46 -50.94 20.81 -11.57
N VAL A 47 -49.92 21.50 -11.05
CA VAL A 47 -49.86 22.94 -10.99
C VAL A 47 -49.74 23.57 -12.39
N GLU A 48 -48.90 23.04 -13.27
CA GLU A 48 -48.79 23.47 -14.66
C GLU A 48 -50.11 23.29 -15.42
N LEU A 49 -50.78 22.16 -15.26
CA LEU A 49 -52.08 21.89 -15.85
C LEU A 49 -53.15 22.86 -15.33
N ALA A 50 -53.14 23.22 -14.04
CA ALA A 50 -54.01 24.21 -13.44
C ALA A 50 -53.78 25.60 -14.02
N ASP A 51 -52.51 26.00 -14.17
CA ASP A 51 -52.14 27.29 -14.77
C ASP A 51 -52.54 27.35 -16.26
N ASP A 52 -52.43 26.27 -17.00
CA ASP A 52 -52.83 26.22 -18.41
C ASP A 52 -54.35 26.34 -18.57
N TRP A 53 -55.11 25.59 -17.80
CA TRP A 53 -56.59 25.71 -17.83
C TRP A 53 -57.09 27.09 -17.36
N ALA A 54 -56.52 27.64 -16.28
CA ALA A 54 -56.86 28.96 -15.79
C ALA A 54 -56.57 30.06 -16.84
N ARG A 55 -55.44 29.96 -17.54
CA ARG A 55 -55.08 30.84 -18.65
C ARG A 55 -56.07 30.76 -19.81
N ARG A 56 -56.37 29.51 -20.23
CA ARG A 56 -57.30 29.25 -21.31
C ARG A 56 -58.70 29.78 -21.04
N LEU A 57 -59.25 29.58 -19.84
CA LEU A 57 -60.56 30.10 -19.44
C LEU A 57 -60.55 31.62 -19.33
N ARG A 58 -59.48 32.24 -18.89
CA ARG A 58 -59.34 33.68 -18.88
C ARG A 58 -59.37 34.23 -20.32
N ASP A 59 -58.52 33.71 -21.24
CA ASP A 59 -58.43 34.15 -22.61
C ASP A 59 -59.75 33.99 -23.36
N ALA A 60 -60.54 32.95 -23.02
CA ALA A 60 -61.89 32.75 -23.54
C ALA A 60 -62.89 33.79 -23.00
N SER A 61 -62.81 34.15 -21.72
CA SER A 61 -63.66 35.16 -21.09
C SER A 61 -63.47 36.55 -21.69
N GLU A 62 -62.26 36.86 -22.15
CA GLU A 62 -61.94 38.14 -22.82
C GLU A 62 -62.41 38.19 -24.29
N ARG A 63 -62.74 37.05 -24.92
CA ARG A 63 -63.19 36.98 -26.32
C ARG A 63 -64.69 37.11 -26.45
N THR A 64 -65.44 36.09 -26.07
CA THR A 64 -66.93 36.05 -26.13
C THR A 64 -67.52 35.15 -25.07
N PRO A 65 -68.76 35.40 -24.62
CA PRO A 65 -69.45 34.50 -23.68
C PRO A 65 -69.58 33.05 -24.22
N GLN A 66 -69.73 32.89 -25.53
CA GLN A 66 -69.83 31.59 -26.17
C GLN A 66 -68.50 30.82 -26.09
N ALA A 67 -67.36 31.49 -26.36
CA ALA A 67 -66.04 30.87 -26.23
C ALA A 67 -65.77 30.41 -24.80
N LEU A 68 -66.18 31.17 -23.81
CA LEU A 68 -66.06 30.78 -22.41
C LEU A 68 -66.93 29.52 -22.08
N ALA A 69 -68.18 29.45 -22.61
CA ALA A 69 -69.00 28.28 -22.40
C ALA A 69 -68.41 27.01 -23.04
N ASP A 70 -67.86 27.17 -24.26
CA ASP A 70 -67.20 26.07 -24.98
C ASP A 70 -65.96 25.56 -24.27
N ASP A 71 -65.11 26.49 -23.75
CA ASP A 71 -63.91 26.09 -22.98
C ASP A 71 -64.23 25.57 -21.58
N LEU A 72 -65.32 25.99 -20.91
CA LEU A 72 -65.80 25.39 -19.70
C LEU A 72 -66.33 23.96 -19.95
N ALA A 73 -67.04 23.72 -21.00
CA ALA A 73 -67.46 22.39 -21.40
C ALA A 73 -66.25 21.47 -21.64
N ALA A 74 -65.25 21.98 -22.39
CA ALA A 74 -64.02 21.23 -22.67
C ALA A 74 -63.20 20.95 -21.37
N PHE A 75 -63.22 21.85 -20.40
CA PHE A 75 -62.59 21.64 -19.09
C PHE A 75 -63.24 20.49 -18.34
N VAL A 76 -64.56 20.44 -18.26
CA VAL A 76 -65.31 19.36 -17.61
C VAL A 76 -65.11 18.05 -18.34
N ASP A 77 -65.22 18.02 -19.67
CA ASP A 77 -65.02 16.83 -20.52
C ASP A 77 -63.59 16.25 -20.43
N SER A 78 -62.59 17.11 -20.17
CA SER A 78 -61.22 16.66 -19.99
C SER A 78 -60.98 15.88 -18.70
N HIS A 79 -61.93 15.85 -17.77
CA HIS A 79 -61.86 15.22 -16.47
C HIS A 79 -60.53 15.55 -15.75
N PRO A 80 -60.25 16.85 -15.46
CA PRO A 80 -59.02 17.24 -14.88
C PRO A 80 -58.82 16.56 -13.51
N PRO A 81 -57.59 16.23 -13.10
CA PRO A 81 -57.33 15.65 -11.80
C PRO A 81 -57.67 16.62 -10.70
N LEU A 82 -58.76 16.47 -9.98
CA LEU A 82 -59.20 17.34 -8.86
C LEU A 82 -58.37 17.04 -7.61
N THR A 83 -57.04 17.11 -7.74
CA THR A 83 -56.12 16.97 -6.62
C THR A 83 -56.02 18.25 -5.81
N PRO A 84 -55.62 18.21 -4.53
CA PRO A 84 -55.43 19.39 -3.72
C PRO A 84 -54.52 20.46 -4.32
N ALA A 85 -53.46 20.04 -5.02
CA ALA A 85 -52.52 20.95 -5.68
C ALA A 85 -53.13 21.66 -6.87
N PHE A 86 -53.80 20.87 -7.75
CA PHE A 86 -54.51 21.42 -8.91
C PHE A 86 -55.62 22.39 -8.49
N VAL A 87 -56.52 21.98 -7.59
CA VAL A 87 -57.67 22.80 -7.13
C VAL A 87 -57.17 24.11 -6.50
N THR A 88 -56.22 24.02 -5.58
CA THR A 88 -55.67 25.20 -4.92
C THR A 88 -55.09 26.19 -5.93
N ARG A 89 -54.30 25.72 -6.89
CA ARG A 89 -53.63 26.59 -7.88
C ARG A 89 -54.61 27.14 -8.88
N PHE A 90 -55.49 26.31 -9.37
CA PHE A 90 -56.51 26.72 -10.36
C PHE A 90 -57.45 27.80 -9.80
N LEU A 91 -58.03 27.59 -8.63
CA LEU A 91 -58.88 28.60 -8.01
C LEU A 91 -58.14 29.85 -7.62
N GLN A 92 -56.90 29.76 -7.17
CA GLN A 92 -56.05 30.93 -6.90
C GLN A 92 -55.82 31.77 -8.17
N GLN A 93 -55.54 31.15 -9.30
CA GLN A 93 -55.36 31.82 -10.58
C GLN A 93 -56.65 32.46 -11.07
N ILE A 94 -57.76 31.74 -11.06
CA ILE A 94 -59.04 32.29 -11.49
C ILE A 94 -59.46 33.51 -10.62
N ARG A 95 -59.31 33.45 -9.31
CA ARG A 95 -59.62 34.56 -8.39
C ARG A 95 -58.70 35.77 -8.56
N SER A 96 -57.48 35.56 -9.02
CA SER A 96 -56.51 36.65 -9.22
C SER A 96 -56.79 37.52 -10.44
N TYR A 97 -57.63 37.05 -11.38
CA TYR A 97 -57.83 37.71 -12.67
C TYR A 97 -58.99 38.66 -12.72
N GLN A 98 -60.09 38.43 -11.97
CA GLN A 98 -61.25 39.40 -11.93
C GLN A 98 -62.12 39.22 -10.71
N THR A 99 -62.71 40.34 -10.23
CA THR A 99 -63.65 40.38 -9.11
C THR A 99 -65.02 39.82 -9.50
N ASP A 100 -65.36 39.76 -10.81
CA ASP A 100 -66.70 39.42 -11.34
C ASP A 100 -66.67 38.22 -12.33
N PHE A 101 -65.81 37.23 -12.11
CA PHE A 101 -65.86 35.98 -12.93
C PHE A 101 -67.04 35.11 -12.54
N THR A 102 -68.18 35.30 -13.24
CA THR A 102 -69.46 34.66 -12.97
C THR A 102 -69.41 33.10 -12.88
N PRO A 103 -68.55 32.40 -13.68
CA PRO A 103 -68.39 30.94 -13.59
C PRO A 103 -67.69 30.44 -12.32
N LEU A 104 -67.03 31.35 -11.53
CA LEU A 104 -66.27 30.92 -10.35
C LEU A 104 -67.11 30.21 -9.32
N LEU A 105 -68.30 30.71 -9.01
CA LEU A 105 -69.20 30.09 -8.06
C LEU A 105 -69.66 28.68 -8.53
N TRP A 106 -69.91 28.53 -9.83
CA TRP A 106 -70.26 27.26 -10.39
C TRP A 106 -69.10 26.28 -10.36
N LEU A 107 -67.88 26.70 -10.70
CA LEU A 107 -66.67 25.89 -10.61
C LEU A 107 -66.38 25.46 -9.16
N GLU A 108 -66.52 26.37 -8.21
CA GLU A 108 -66.36 26.06 -6.77
C GLU A 108 -67.40 25.04 -6.29
N GLN A 109 -68.65 25.20 -6.72
CA GLN A 109 -69.74 24.29 -6.37
C GLN A 109 -69.48 22.92 -7.01
N TRP A 110 -69.10 22.84 -8.29
CA TRP A 110 -68.81 21.63 -9.00
C TRP A 110 -67.66 20.85 -8.36
N MET A 111 -66.57 21.54 -7.97
CA MET A 111 -65.49 20.93 -7.24
C MET A 111 -65.85 20.53 -5.82
N ALA A 112 -66.76 21.23 -5.18
CA ALA A 112 -67.29 20.90 -3.84
C ALA A 112 -68.19 19.66 -3.84
N GLU A 113 -68.92 19.42 -4.94
CA GLU A 113 -69.71 18.18 -5.13
C GLU A 113 -68.85 16.91 -5.16
N ASP A 114 -67.61 17.04 -5.67
CA ASP A 114 -66.58 15.99 -5.58
C ASP A 114 -65.84 15.95 -4.23
N GLY A 115 -66.33 16.66 -3.21
CA GLY A 115 -65.79 16.64 -1.84
C GLY A 115 -64.55 17.55 -1.64
N MET A 116 -64.22 18.44 -2.57
CA MET A 116 -62.98 19.24 -2.55
C MET A 116 -63.31 20.76 -2.37
N SER A 117 -63.45 21.21 -1.12
CA SER A 117 -63.52 22.64 -0.85
C SER A 117 -62.16 23.34 -1.01
N HIS A 118 -62.14 24.62 -1.40
CA HIS A 118 -60.93 25.36 -1.56
C HIS A 118 -60.04 25.38 -0.31
N GLU A 119 -60.63 25.58 0.84
CA GLU A 119 -59.90 25.61 2.12
C GLU A 119 -59.30 24.28 2.49
N ALA A 120 -60.07 23.18 2.29
CA ALA A 120 -59.58 21.79 2.53
C ALA A 120 -58.46 21.43 1.55
N ALA A 121 -58.58 21.79 0.27
CA ALA A 121 -57.59 21.58 -0.74
C ALA A 121 -56.29 22.34 -0.42
N ALA A 122 -56.37 23.63 -0.06
CA ALA A 122 -55.24 24.45 0.31
C ALA A 122 -54.54 23.92 1.57
N ALA A 123 -55.27 23.57 2.61
CA ALA A 123 -54.70 22.98 3.81
C ALA A 123 -53.98 21.65 3.53
N SER A 124 -54.62 20.75 2.76
CA SER A 124 -54.05 19.46 2.37
C SER A 124 -52.79 19.61 1.47
N SER A 125 -52.84 20.54 0.50
CA SER A 125 -51.71 20.83 -0.38
C SER A 125 -50.49 21.35 0.40
N ASN A 126 -50.72 22.33 1.32
CA ASN A 126 -49.66 22.87 2.17
C ASN A 126 -49.09 21.84 3.15
N GLN A 127 -49.95 21.04 3.76
CA GLN A 127 -49.50 19.95 4.66
C GLN A 127 -48.63 18.91 3.91
N ARG A 128 -49.07 18.47 2.73
CA ARG A 128 -48.30 17.53 1.90
C ARG A 128 -46.96 18.10 1.46
N LEU A 129 -46.90 19.40 1.09
CA LEU A 129 -45.66 20.07 0.73
C LEU A 129 -44.72 20.13 1.93
N ALA A 130 -45.20 20.57 3.10
CA ALA A 130 -44.41 20.64 4.31
C ALA A 130 -43.82 19.24 4.70
N ILE A 131 -44.66 18.21 4.66
CA ILE A 131 -44.19 16.81 4.92
C ILE A 131 -43.11 16.43 3.92
N THR A 132 -43.30 16.72 2.63
CA THR A 132 -42.29 16.37 1.60
C THR A 132 -40.98 17.11 1.86
N GLN A 133 -41.00 18.38 2.11
CA GLN A 133 -39.81 19.20 2.41
C GLN A 133 -39.08 18.72 3.66
N ILE A 134 -39.79 18.48 4.76
CA ILE A 134 -39.23 17.98 6.02
C ILE A 134 -38.61 16.58 5.80
N THR A 135 -39.30 15.70 5.06
CA THR A 135 -38.83 14.34 4.79
C THR A 135 -37.55 14.36 3.97
N VAL A 136 -37.47 15.20 2.93
CA VAL A 136 -36.25 15.36 2.12
C VAL A 136 -35.10 15.94 2.96
N ALA A 137 -35.37 17.01 3.73
CA ALA A 137 -34.36 17.61 4.61
C ALA A 137 -33.82 16.61 5.64
N ASN A 138 -34.70 15.86 6.29
CA ASN A 138 -34.32 14.82 7.24
C ASN A 138 -33.52 13.69 6.57
N SER A 139 -33.93 13.27 5.37
CA SER A 139 -33.20 12.24 4.62
C SER A 139 -31.79 12.68 4.25
N ILE A 140 -31.60 13.92 3.79
CA ILE A 140 -30.28 14.49 3.47
C ILE A 140 -29.43 14.61 4.75
N THR A 141 -30.03 15.12 5.84
CA THR A 141 -29.32 15.26 7.13
C THR A 141 -28.89 13.89 7.66
N SER A 142 -29.75 12.89 7.57
CA SER A 142 -29.44 11.50 7.97
C SER A 142 -28.35 10.89 7.10
N LEU A 143 -28.36 11.13 5.78
CA LEU A 143 -27.27 10.67 4.90
C LEU A 143 -25.90 11.27 5.30
N ARG A 144 -25.88 12.57 5.64
CA ARG A 144 -24.67 13.22 6.14
C ARG A 144 -24.22 12.68 7.50
N ALA A 145 -25.16 12.41 8.39
CA ALA A 145 -24.87 11.80 9.70
C ALA A 145 -24.28 10.40 9.53
N ILE A 146 -24.91 9.53 8.70
CA ILE A 146 -24.41 8.18 8.41
C ILE A 146 -22.99 8.20 7.83
N ALA A 147 -22.65 9.22 7.02
CA ALA A 147 -21.31 9.33 6.45
C ALA A 147 -20.21 9.67 7.49
N ARG A 148 -20.60 10.20 8.66
CA ARG A 148 -19.67 10.63 9.74
C ARG A 148 -19.58 9.65 10.91
N LEU A 149 -20.47 8.63 10.95
CA LEU A 149 -20.46 7.63 12.01
C LEU A 149 -19.24 6.71 11.87
N ASP A 150 -18.66 6.32 13.00
CA ASP A 150 -17.62 5.29 13.06
C ASP A 150 -18.25 3.90 12.88
N TRP A 151 -18.30 3.49 11.60
CA TRP A 151 -18.80 2.16 11.24
C TRP A 151 -17.81 1.04 11.54
N GLN A 152 -16.52 1.35 11.62
CA GLN A 152 -15.50 0.38 12.00
C GLN A 152 -15.70 -0.05 13.45
N GLY A 153 -15.76 0.91 14.35
CA GLY A 153 -16.05 0.66 15.77
C GLY A 153 -17.42 0.01 15.99
N PHE A 154 -18.43 0.39 15.19
CA PHE A 154 -19.74 -0.28 15.23
C PHE A 154 -19.62 -1.77 14.90
N VAL A 155 -19.01 -2.13 13.77
CA VAL A 155 -18.86 -3.53 13.35
C VAL A 155 -18.06 -4.32 14.39
N GLU A 156 -16.97 -3.77 14.90
CA GLU A 156 -16.16 -4.44 15.92
C GLU A 156 -16.92 -4.68 17.23
N SER A 157 -17.71 -3.70 17.68
CA SER A 157 -18.49 -3.82 18.91
C SER A 157 -19.66 -4.79 18.81
N GLN A 158 -20.21 -4.98 17.60
CA GLN A 158 -21.36 -5.84 17.36
C GLN A 158 -20.99 -7.25 16.84
N SER A 159 -19.77 -7.43 16.33
CA SER A 159 -19.34 -8.71 15.73
C SER A 159 -19.07 -9.77 16.79
N VAL A 160 -19.85 -10.86 16.78
CA VAL A 160 -19.59 -12.04 17.62
C VAL A 160 -18.27 -12.71 17.24
N VAL A 161 -17.90 -12.70 15.96
CA VAL A 161 -16.62 -13.22 15.47
C VAL A 161 -15.45 -12.44 16.11
N GLU A 162 -15.56 -11.12 16.17
CA GLU A 162 -14.53 -10.28 16.81
C GLU A 162 -14.40 -10.59 18.29
N GLN A 163 -15.52 -10.77 19.00
CA GLN A 163 -15.51 -11.14 20.44
C GLN A 163 -14.78 -12.45 20.67
N VAL A 164 -15.04 -13.47 19.84
CA VAL A 164 -14.36 -14.77 19.93
C VAL A 164 -12.87 -14.64 19.59
N LEU A 165 -12.50 -13.89 18.52
CA LEU A 165 -11.11 -13.74 18.12
C LEU A 165 -10.28 -12.94 19.14
N ARG A 166 -10.91 -12.09 19.96
CA ARG A 166 -10.25 -11.40 21.09
C ARG A 166 -9.80 -12.35 22.23
N GLU A 167 -10.30 -13.59 22.24
CA GLU A 167 -9.81 -14.64 23.13
C GLU A 167 -8.49 -15.27 22.67
N ASP A 168 -7.82 -14.67 21.70
CA ASP A 168 -6.52 -15.09 21.17
C ASP A 168 -5.52 -15.39 22.29
N PRO A 169 -5.03 -16.64 22.42
CA PRO A 169 -4.12 -17.01 23.53
C PRO A 169 -2.83 -16.21 23.57
N ALA A 170 -2.37 -15.68 22.43
CA ALA A 170 -1.21 -14.79 22.37
C ALA A 170 -1.51 -13.37 22.85
N GLY A 171 -2.77 -13.00 23.06
CA GLY A 171 -3.20 -11.65 23.45
C GLY A 171 -2.93 -10.57 22.40
N VAL A 172 -2.67 -10.96 21.15
CA VAL A 172 -2.19 -10.06 20.10
C VAL A 172 -3.33 -9.50 19.27
N HIS A 173 -4.44 -10.25 19.10
CA HIS A 173 -5.54 -9.88 18.21
C HIS A 173 -6.07 -8.47 18.48
N ALA A 174 -6.31 -8.12 19.74
CA ALA A 174 -6.83 -6.81 20.13
C ALA A 174 -5.86 -5.63 19.84
N LEU A 175 -4.57 -5.92 19.75
CA LEU A 175 -3.52 -4.92 19.49
C LEU A 175 -3.22 -4.69 18.02
N MET A 176 -3.88 -5.43 17.11
CA MET A 176 -3.67 -5.31 15.67
C MET A 176 -4.42 -4.11 15.08
N THR A 177 -3.96 -3.64 13.91
CA THR A 177 -4.72 -2.65 13.14
C THR A 177 -6.08 -3.20 12.72
N PHE A 178 -7.04 -2.29 12.54
CA PHE A 178 -8.39 -2.66 12.08
C PHE A 178 -8.36 -3.50 10.80
N GLU A 179 -7.55 -3.11 9.81
CA GLU A 179 -7.42 -3.79 8.52
C GLU A 179 -6.92 -5.23 8.69
N THR A 180 -6.02 -5.47 9.65
CA THR A 180 -5.53 -6.82 9.94
C THR A 180 -6.62 -7.66 10.59
N ARG A 181 -7.35 -7.12 11.58
CA ARG A 181 -8.49 -7.81 12.21
C ARG A 181 -9.61 -8.10 11.22
N ASP A 182 -9.93 -7.13 10.36
CA ASP A 182 -10.98 -7.27 9.34
C ASP A 182 -10.63 -8.36 8.32
N ARG A 183 -9.38 -8.44 7.91
CA ARG A 183 -8.91 -9.53 7.05
C ARG A 183 -9.08 -10.90 7.71
N TYR A 184 -8.86 -11.02 9.01
CA TYR A 184 -9.08 -12.27 9.75
C TYR A 184 -10.58 -12.63 9.75
N ARG A 185 -11.47 -11.67 10.01
CA ARG A 185 -12.91 -11.84 9.94
C ARG A 185 -13.37 -12.30 8.56
N HIS A 186 -12.82 -11.74 7.48
CA HIS A 186 -13.14 -12.17 6.11
C HIS A 186 -12.69 -13.60 5.79
N VAL A 187 -11.60 -14.08 6.40
CA VAL A 187 -11.20 -15.49 6.26
C VAL A 187 -12.20 -16.39 6.97
N VAL A 188 -12.63 -16.03 8.19
CA VAL A 188 -13.66 -16.76 8.94
C VAL A 188 -14.95 -16.82 8.13
N GLU A 189 -15.45 -15.69 7.60
CA GLU A 189 -16.63 -15.60 6.75
C GLU A 189 -16.53 -16.53 5.53
N ARG A 190 -15.40 -16.51 4.83
CA ARG A 190 -15.15 -17.35 3.66
C ARG A 190 -15.23 -18.83 3.98
N ILE A 191 -14.62 -19.26 5.10
CA ILE A 191 -14.65 -20.67 5.55
C ILE A 191 -16.06 -21.04 5.95
N ALA A 192 -16.73 -20.25 6.78
CA ALA A 192 -18.09 -20.48 7.27
C ALA A 192 -19.10 -20.68 6.13
N LYS A 193 -19.09 -19.78 5.14
CA LYS A 193 -19.95 -19.88 3.95
C LYS A 193 -19.78 -21.18 3.17
N ARG A 194 -18.59 -21.77 3.18
CA ARG A 194 -18.29 -22.99 2.42
C ARG A 194 -18.50 -24.27 3.22
N ALA A 195 -18.10 -24.25 4.48
CA ALA A 195 -18.30 -25.36 5.41
C ALA A 195 -19.76 -25.44 5.90
N ARG A 196 -20.61 -24.44 5.60
CA ARG A 196 -22.01 -24.31 6.12
C ARG A 196 -22.07 -24.28 7.64
N LEU A 197 -21.05 -23.66 8.25
CA LEU A 197 -20.95 -23.44 9.69
C LEU A 197 -21.32 -21.99 10.03
N LEU A 198 -21.63 -21.73 11.30
CA LEU A 198 -21.70 -20.36 11.79
C LEU A 198 -20.29 -19.76 11.82
N GLU A 199 -20.17 -18.46 11.52
CA GLU A 199 -18.88 -17.76 11.58
C GLU A 199 -18.23 -17.84 12.97
N ALA A 200 -19.05 -17.78 14.03
CA ALA A 200 -18.58 -17.94 15.40
C ALA A 200 -17.96 -19.33 15.68
N ASP A 201 -18.46 -20.40 15.04
CA ASP A 201 -17.92 -21.75 15.24
C ASP A 201 -16.55 -21.90 14.55
N VAL A 202 -16.40 -21.32 13.38
CA VAL A 202 -15.09 -21.26 12.69
C VAL A 202 -14.08 -20.46 13.51
N ALA A 203 -14.48 -19.33 14.08
CA ALA A 203 -13.62 -18.54 14.95
C ALA A 203 -13.22 -19.33 16.21
N ARG A 204 -14.16 -20.03 16.86
CA ARG A 204 -13.87 -20.90 18.01
C ARG A 204 -12.94 -22.07 17.65
N ALA A 205 -13.10 -22.67 16.47
CA ALA A 205 -12.16 -23.70 16.00
C ALA A 205 -10.73 -23.16 15.84
N ALA A 206 -10.58 -21.95 15.30
CA ALA A 206 -9.27 -21.31 15.19
C ALA A 206 -8.64 -21.02 16.57
N ILE A 207 -9.43 -20.51 17.53
CA ILE A 207 -8.97 -20.29 18.92
C ILE A 207 -8.60 -21.61 19.60
N ALA A 208 -9.39 -22.68 19.39
CA ALA A 208 -9.10 -23.99 19.96
C ALA A 208 -7.75 -24.54 19.47
N LEU A 209 -7.46 -24.42 18.17
CA LEU A 209 -6.16 -24.80 17.62
C LEU A 209 -5.01 -23.98 18.21
N ALA A 210 -5.22 -22.67 18.40
CA ALA A 210 -4.21 -21.81 19.02
C ALA A 210 -3.94 -22.17 20.49
N ARG A 211 -4.99 -22.50 21.28
CA ARG A 211 -4.89 -22.98 22.66
C ARG A 211 -4.14 -24.31 22.76
N ASP A 212 -4.49 -25.27 21.90
CA ASP A 212 -3.80 -26.55 21.82
C ASP A 212 -2.29 -26.39 21.49
N ALA A 213 -1.97 -25.44 20.62
CA ALA A 213 -0.56 -25.11 20.32
C ALA A 213 0.19 -24.50 21.51
N VAL A 214 -0.45 -23.68 22.33
CA VAL A 214 0.16 -23.16 23.58
C VAL A 214 0.47 -24.29 24.56
N GLU A 215 -0.43 -25.26 24.69
CA GLU A 215 -0.23 -26.40 25.58
C GLU A 215 0.92 -27.32 25.11
N ARG A 216 1.00 -27.59 23.79
CA ARG A 216 2.02 -28.46 23.22
C ARG A 216 3.38 -27.79 23.00
N MET A 217 3.39 -26.51 22.67
CA MET A 217 4.58 -25.73 22.29
C MET A 217 4.58 -24.33 22.91
N PRO A 218 4.77 -24.18 24.23
CA PRO A 218 4.61 -22.90 24.93
C PRO A 218 5.55 -21.77 24.47
N ARG A 219 6.64 -22.14 23.80
CA ARG A 219 7.62 -21.16 23.28
C ARG A 219 7.35 -20.66 21.87
N ASP A 220 6.44 -21.31 21.13
CA ASP A 220 6.10 -20.93 19.75
C ASP A 220 5.00 -19.87 19.74
N GLN A 221 5.40 -18.60 19.86
CA GLN A 221 4.48 -17.47 19.85
C GLN A 221 3.71 -17.31 18.54
N ARG A 222 4.21 -17.84 17.41
CA ARG A 222 3.51 -17.78 16.12
C ARG A 222 2.27 -18.67 16.14
N LYS A 223 2.44 -19.92 16.61
CA LYS A 223 1.34 -20.90 16.69
C LYS A 223 0.36 -20.59 17.85
N ALA A 224 0.82 -19.85 18.86
CA ALA A 224 -0.05 -19.36 19.93
C ALA A 224 -1.03 -18.28 19.44
N HIS A 225 -0.72 -17.60 18.32
CA HIS A 225 -1.56 -16.55 17.75
C HIS A 225 -2.57 -17.11 16.76
N VAL A 226 -3.85 -16.77 16.91
CA VAL A 226 -4.97 -17.22 16.07
C VAL A 226 -4.74 -16.94 14.58
N GLY A 227 -4.04 -15.85 14.25
CA GLY A 227 -3.70 -15.49 12.88
C GLY A 227 -2.86 -16.54 12.14
N TYR A 228 -2.12 -17.39 12.84
CA TYR A 228 -1.38 -18.51 12.24
C TYR A 228 -2.34 -19.47 11.51
N TYR A 229 -3.52 -19.70 12.08
CA TYR A 229 -4.55 -20.59 11.51
C TYR A 229 -5.49 -19.88 10.52
N LEU A 230 -5.54 -18.54 10.52
CA LEU A 230 -6.40 -17.78 9.62
C LEU A 230 -5.69 -17.36 8.33
N VAL A 231 -4.47 -16.83 8.44
CA VAL A 231 -3.72 -16.26 7.32
C VAL A 231 -2.30 -16.81 7.17
N GLY A 232 -1.85 -17.63 8.12
CA GLY A 232 -0.53 -18.24 8.14
C GLY A 232 -0.51 -19.69 7.67
N ASP A 233 0.60 -20.36 7.99
CA ASP A 233 0.88 -21.74 7.56
C ASP A 233 -0.06 -22.78 8.20
N GLY A 234 -0.76 -22.44 9.29
CA GLY A 234 -1.75 -23.29 9.98
C GLY A 234 -3.14 -23.27 9.33
N LEU A 235 -3.39 -22.46 8.30
CA LEU A 235 -4.69 -22.42 7.63
C LEU A 235 -5.20 -23.80 7.17
N PRO A 236 -4.38 -24.71 6.63
CA PRO A 236 -4.82 -26.06 6.27
C PRO A 236 -5.30 -26.88 7.47
N GLU A 237 -4.84 -26.60 8.69
CA GLU A 237 -5.29 -27.27 9.90
C GLU A 237 -6.72 -26.81 10.27
N LEU A 238 -6.99 -25.52 10.21
CA LEU A 238 -8.33 -24.97 10.40
C LEU A 238 -9.30 -25.46 9.33
N GLU A 239 -8.88 -25.51 8.07
CA GLU A 239 -9.72 -26.00 6.97
C GLU A 239 -10.08 -27.48 7.14
N ARG A 240 -9.18 -28.29 7.66
CA ARG A 240 -9.49 -29.70 8.01
C ARG A 240 -10.43 -29.79 9.21
N ALA A 241 -10.22 -28.99 10.24
CA ALA A 241 -11.07 -28.97 11.44
C ALA A 241 -12.50 -28.50 11.13
N THR A 242 -12.69 -27.68 10.10
CA THR A 242 -13.99 -27.14 9.66
C THR A 242 -14.58 -27.84 8.44
N GLU A 243 -13.96 -28.93 7.98
CA GLU A 243 -14.36 -29.66 6.77
C GLU A 243 -14.51 -28.78 5.50
N TYR A 244 -13.66 -27.76 5.40
CA TYR A 244 -13.67 -26.81 4.29
C TYR A 244 -13.27 -27.50 2.97
N VAL A 245 -14.11 -27.35 1.93
CA VAL A 245 -13.82 -27.87 0.60
C VAL A 245 -13.54 -26.73 -0.38
N PRO A 246 -12.29 -26.55 -0.85
CA PRO A 246 -11.95 -25.49 -1.80
C PRO A 246 -12.58 -25.73 -3.17
N ARG A 247 -12.94 -24.63 -3.87
CA ARG A 247 -13.42 -24.67 -5.27
C ARG A 247 -12.32 -25.15 -6.21
N ILE A 248 -12.69 -25.67 -7.39
CA ILE A 248 -11.74 -26.09 -8.42
C ILE A 248 -10.76 -24.95 -8.78
N ARG A 249 -11.30 -23.73 -8.98
CA ARG A 249 -10.45 -22.54 -9.24
C ARG A 249 -9.45 -22.27 -8.11
N GLU A 250 -9.88 -22.46 -6.88
CA GLU A 250 -9.02 -22.29 -5.70
C GLU A 250 -7.96 -23.39 -5.59
N ARG A 251 -8.32 -24.65 -5.90
CA ARG A 251 -7.36 -25.76 -5.96
C ARG A 251 -6.29 -25.52 -7.01
N LEU A 252 -6.71 -25.08 -8.22
CA LEU A 252 -5.76 -24.73 -9.29
C LEU A 252 -4.84 -23.57 -8.87
N TYR A 253 -5.42 -22.52 -8.28
CA TYR A 253 -4.64 -21.37 -7.78
C TYR A 253 -3.62 -21.80 -6.70
N ARG A 254 -4.03 -22.62 -5.73
CA ARG A 254 -3.14 -23.17 -4.70
C ARG A 254 -2.08 -24.10 -5.30
N GLY A 255 -2.43 -24.86 -6.32
CA GLY A 255 -1.49 -25.72 -7.07
C GLY A 255 -0.41 -24.89 -7.79
N VAL A 256 -0.79 -23.77 -8.39
CA VAL A 256 0.16 -22.82 -8.99
C VAL A 256 1.09 -22.23 -7.93
N LEU A 257 0.57 -21.76 -6.80
CA LEU A 257 1.39 -21.21 -5.73
C LEU A 257 2.28 -22.24 -5.04
N ALA A 258 1.81 -23.48 -4.87
CA ALA A 258 2.63 -24.57 -4.32
C ALA A 258 3.81 -24.92 -5.22
N ASN A 259 3.69 -24.67 -6.52
CA ASN A 259 4.73 -24.92 -7.53
C ASN A 259 5.22 -23.60 -8.16
N ALA A 260 5.15 -22.48 -7.43
CA ALA A 260 5.40 -21.16 -7.97
C ALA A 260 6.75 -21.04 -8.70
N VAL A 261 7.81 -21.64 -8.17
CA VAL A 261 9.15 -21.66 -8.80
C VAL A 261 9.12 -22.30 -10.18
N ALA A 262 8.54 -23.50 -10.29
CA ALA A 262 8.48 -24.24 -11.55
C ALA A 262 7.57 -23.53 -12.58
N VAL A 263 6.42 -22.99 -12.13
CA VAL A 263 5.49 -22.24 -12.99
C VAL A 263 6.15 -20.96 -13.50
N TYR A 264 6.80 -20.20 -12.61
CA TYR A 264 7.44 -18.93 -12.96
C TYR A 264 8.54 -19.13 -14.01
N PHE A 265 9.53 -19.99 -13.73
CA PHE A 265 10.63 -20.25 -14.66
C PHE A 265 10.17 -20.99 -15.92
N GLY A 266 9.22 -21.92 -15.79
CA GLY A 266 8.64 -22.62 -16.94
C GLY A 266 7.92 -21.66 -17.89
N SER A 267 7.16 -20.71 -17.36
CA SER A 267 6.49 -19.68 -18.16
C SER A 267 7.48 -18.76 -18.87
N ILE A 268 8.53 -18.30 -18.16
CA ILE A 268 9.61 -17.51 -18.77
C ILE A 268 10.28 -18.29 -19.91
N LEU A 269 10.63 -19.55 -19.68
CA LEU A 269 11.27 -20.39 -20.69
C LEU A 269 10.37 -20.59 -21.92
N VAL A 270 9.09 -20.87 -21.73
CA VAL A 270 8.11 -21.04 -22.83
C VAL A 270 7.99 -19.76 -23.64
N LEU A 271 7.85 -18.60 -23.00
CA LEU A 271 7.76 -17.33 -23.70
C LEU A 271 9.06 -16.96 -24.40
N LEU A 272 10.21 -17.21 -23.78
CA LEU A 272 11.51 -16.98 -24.39
C LEU A 272 11.71 -17.83 -25.64
N LEU A 273 11.50 -19.15 -25.53
CA LEU A 273 11.64 -20.07 -26.66
C LEU A 273 10.60 -19.77 -27.76
N GLY A 274 9.36 -19.45 -27.39
CA GLY A 274 8.32 -19.04 -28.33
C GLY A 274 8.66 -17.74 -29.06
N GLY A 275 9.20 -16.75 -28.34
CA GLY A 275 9.65 -15.48 -28.95
C GLY A 275 10.84 -15.67 -29.90
N LEU A 276 11.82 -16.50 -29.52
CA LEU A 276 12.95 -16.83 -30.39
C LEU A 276 12.51 -17.67 -31.62
N ALA A 277 11.59 -18.62 -31.45
CA ALA A 277 11.02 -19.38 -32.55
C ALA A 277 10.24 -18.48 -33.53
N LEU A 278 9.45 -17.55 -32.99
CA LEU A 278 8.76 -16.55 -33.81
C LEU A 278 9.75 -15.66 -34.55
N LEU A 279 10.81 -15.18 -33.89
CA LEU A 279 11.88 -14.44 -34.53
C LEU A 279 12.45 -15.24 -35.74
N VAL A 280 12.85 -16.47 -35.51
CA VAL A 280 13.40 -17.34 -36.59
C VAL A 280 12.41 -17.53 -37.72
N SER A 281 11.11 -17.67 -37.44
CA SER A 281 10.06 -17.83 -38.47
C SER A 281 9.85 -16.57 -39.32
N LEU A 282 10.19 -15.41 -38.82
CA LEU A 282 10.08 -14.12 -39.53
C LEU A 282 11.32 -13.80 -40.41
N LEU A 283 12.43 -14.53 -40.19
CA LEU A 283 13.65 -14.32 -40.96
C LEU A 283 13.56 -14.99 -42.34
N PRO A 284 14.14 -14.35 -43.41
CA PRO A 284 14.27 -14.99 -44.68
C PRO A 284 15.22 -16.20 -44.58
N PRO A 285 15.18 -17.14 -45.56
CA PRO A 285 16.14 -18.26 -45.62
C PRO A 285 17.58 -17.77 -45.53
N ALA A 286 18.31 -18.24 -44.54
CA ALA A 286 19.67 -17.82 -44.25
C ALA A 286 20.55 -19.02 -43.78
N SER A 287 21.85 -18.83 -43.74
CA SER A 287 22.76 -19.82 -43.22
C SER A 287 22.51 -20.11 -41.72
N ALA A 288 22.77 -21.31 -41.26
CA ALA A 288 22.63 -21.68 -39.87
C ALA A 288 23.43 -20.74 -38.92
N GLY A 289 24.62 -20.31 -39.36
CA GLY A 289 25.44 -19.35 -38.63
C GLY A 289 24.75 -17.97 -38.47
N ALA A 290 24.11 -17.46 -39.54
CA ALA A 290 23.40 -16.19 -39.45
C ALA A 290 22.15 -16.25 -38.55
N ILE A 291 21.43 -17.37 -38.60
CA ILE A 291 20.27 -17.60 -37.70
C ILE A 291 20.75 -17.71 -36.24
N LEU A 292 21.83 -18.47 -36.00
CA LEU A 292 22.41 -18.57 -34.65
C LEU A 292 22.84 -17.20 -34.10
N THR A 293 23.49 -16.40 -34.94
CA THR A 293 23.90 -15.05 -34.54
C THR A 293 22.70 -14.18 -34.23
N ALA A 294 21.62 -14.22 -35.02
CA ALA A 294 20.37 -13.51 -34.79
C ALA A 294 19.73 -13.91 -33.45
N VAL A 295 19.67 -15.23 -33.16
CA VAL A 295 19.14 -15.75 -31.91
C VAL A 295 19.99 -15.31 -30.72
N LEU A 296 21.32 -15.39 -30.79
CA LEU A 296 22.20 -14.98 -29.71
C LEU A 296 22.08 -13.48 -29.38
N VAL A 297 22.01 -12.64 -30.40
CA VAL A 297 21.86 -11.16 -30.21
C VAL A 297 20.48 -10.82 -29.65
N ALA A 298 19.42 -11.49 -30.12
CA ALA A 298 18.06 -11.27 -29.65
C ALA A 298 17.76 -11.90 -28.27
N LEU A 299 18.60 -12.83 -27.79
CA LEU A 299 18.34 -13.61 -26.58
C LEU A 299 18.07 -12.71 -25.35
N VAL A 300 18.90 -11.71 -25.13
CA VAL A 300 18.75 -10.80 -23.97
C VAL A 300 17.50 -9.90 -24.11
N PRO A 301 17.26 -9.18 -25.21
CA PRO A 301 16.05 -8.42 -25.40
C PRO A 301 14.76 -9.24 -25.31
N VAL A 302 14.71 -10.42 -25.96
CA VAL A 302 13.53 -11.30 -25.87
C VAL A 302 13.34 -11.86 -24.44
N SER A 303 14.43 -12.11 -23.71
CA SER A 303 14.33 -12.51 -22.30
C SER A 303 13.74 -11.42 -21.42
N GLU A 304 14.05 -10.14 -21.68
CA GLU A 304 13.45 -9.01 -20.97
C GLU A 304 11.93 -8.96 -21.17
N MET A 305 11.49 -9.08 -22.41
CA MET A 305 10.07 -9.13 -22.74
C MET A 305 9.37 -10.35 -22.10
N ALA A 306 10.02 -11.53 -22.11
CA ALA A 306 9.45 -12.73 -21.49
C ALA A 306 9.30 -12.60 -19.97
N VAL A 307 10.32 -12.08 -19.28
CA VAL A 307 10.27 -11.82 -17.83
C VAL A 307 9.22 -10.75 -17.51
N GLY A 308 9.21 -9.64 -18.25
CA GLY A 308 8.22 -8.57 -18.07
C GLY A 308 6.79 -9.06 -18.23
N ALA A 309 6.51 -9.86 -19.28
CA ALA A 309 5.19 -10.44 -19.51
C ALA A 309 4.76 -11.40 -18.39
N VAL A 310 5.66 -12.26 -17.88
CA VAL A 310 5.36 -13.17 -16.76
C VAL A 310 5.10 -12.38 -15.49
N ASN A 311 5.89 -11.35 -15.21
CA ASN A 311 5.68 -10.48 -14.04
C ASN A 311 4.34 -9.75 -14.11
N GLN A 312 3.98 -9.21 -15.29
CA GLN A 312 2.70 -8.54 -15.49
C GLN A 312 1.51 -9.51 -15.31
N LEU A 313 1.62 -10.72 -15.85
CA LEU A 313 0.60 -11.76 -15.64
C LEU A 313 0.50 -12.17 -14.17
N ALA A 314 1.65 -12.30 -13.49
CA ALA A 314 1.67 -12.62 -12.07
C ALA A 314 0.94 -11.54 -11.24
N THR A 315 1.18 -10.25 -11.49
CA THR A 315 0.50 -9.16 -10.78
C THR A 315 -1.01 -9.11 -11.03
N TRP A 316 -1.49 -9.59 -12.16
CA TRP A 316 -2.93 -9.66 -12.46
C TRP A 316 -3.61 -10.88 -11.83
N ILE A 317 -2.91 -11.99 -11.74
CA ILE A 317 -3.49 -13.28 -11.32
C ILE A 317 -3.31 -13.50 -9.81
N VAL A 318 -2.12 -13.15 -9.28
CA VAL A 318 -1.77 -13.42 -7.88
C VAL A 318 -2.21 -12.27 -7.00
N ARG A 319 -2.85 -12.59 -5.88
CA ARG A 319 -3.30 -11.59 -4.91
C ARG A 319 -2.10 -11.07 -4.11
N PRO A 320 -2.02 -9.75 -3.88
CA PRO A 320 -0.96 -9.17 -3.07
C PRO A 320 -0.88 -9.78 -1.67
N ARG A 321 0.32 -10.13 -1.25
CA ARG A 321 0.60 -10.66 0.08
C ARG A 321 0.85 -9.53 1.06
N ILE A 322 -0.22 -9.09 1.73
CA ILE A 322 -0.14 -8.04 2.75
C ILE A 322 0.29 -8.66 4.08
N VAL A 323 1.33 -8.09 4.70
CA VAL A 323 1.81 -8.51 6.03
C VAL A 323 0.93 -7.96 7.15
N PRO A 324 0.58 -8.76 8.18
CA PRO A 324 -0.24 -8.32 9.32
C PRO A 324 0.52 -7.33 10.21
N LYS A 325 -0.23 -6.49 10.98
CA LYS A 325 0.33 -5.36 11.73
C LYS A 325 -0.29 -5.20 13.11
N LEU A 326 0.54 -4.79 14.07
CA LEU A 326 0.09 -4.22 15.35
C LEU A 326 -0.15 -2.71 15.19
N ASP A 327 -1.11 -2.17 15.92
CA ASP A 327 -1.35 -0.72 15.94
C ASP A 327 -0.50 -0.06 17.03
N MET A 328 0.60 0.57 16.61
CA MET A 328 1.49 1.34 17.49
C MET A 328 1.14 2.83 17.51
N ARG A 329 0.22 3.29 16.67
CA ARG A 329 -0.20 4.70 16.61
C ARG A 329 -1.15 5.03 17.74
N GLU A 330 -2.09 4.13 18.03
CA GLU A 330 -3.08 4.32 19.08
C GLU A 330 -2.50 4.12 20.48
N HIS A 331 -1.59 3.14 20.63
CA HIS A 331 -1.11 2.71 21.96
C HIS A 331 0.35 3.13 22.25
N GLY A 332 1.02 3.79 21.29
CA GLY A 332 2.45 4.09 21.35
C GLY A 332 3.33 2.85 21.18
N VAL A 333 4.64 3.06 21.08
CA VAL A 333 5.61 1.98 20.95
C VAL A 333 5.95 1.40 22.31
N PRO A 334 5.71 0.09 22.59
CA PRO A 334 6.12 -0.55 23.83
C PRO A 334 7.64 -0.53 24.03
N PRO A 335 8.14 -0.46 25.29
CA PRO A 335 9.59 -0.42 25.57
C PRO A 335 10.38 -1.56 24.94
N VAL A 336 9.79 -2.76 24.82
CA VAL A 336 10.42 -3.93 24.21
C VAL A 336 10.70 -3.76 22.69
N TYR A 337 10.10 -2.77 22.06
CA TYR A 337 10.27 -2.43 20.64
C TYR A 337 10.97 -1.09 20.43
N ARG A 338 11.76 -0.64 21.43
CA ARG A 338 12.61 0.56 21.30
C ARG A 338 13.35 0.53 19.97
N THR A 339 13.31 1.64 19.22
CA THR A 339 13.76 1.69 17.83
C THR A 339 14.66 2.89 17.60
N ALA A 340 15.77 2.68 16.90
CA ALA A 340 16.62 3.75 16.42
C ALA A 340 16.33 4.06 14.95
N VAL A 341 16.02 5.30 14.62
CA VAL A 341 15.95 5.82 13.24
C VAL A 341 17.32 6.38 12.91
N VAL A 342 18.03 5.73 11.98
CA VAL A 342 19.41 6.08 11.65
C VAL A 342 19.54 6.60 10.23
N VAL A 343 20.32 7.69 10.07
CA VAL A 343 20.63 8.31 8.78
C VAL A 343 22.14 8.21 8.53
N PRO A 344 22.60 7.17 7.82
CA PRO A 344 23.99 7.08 7.39
C PRO A 344 24.32 8.20 6.40
N THR A 345 25.22 9.09 6.77
CA THR A 345 25.55 10.27 5.97
C THR A 345 27.06 10.48 5.81
N LEU A 346 27.44 11.31 4.83
CA LEU A 346 28.78 11.89 4.71
C LEU A 346 28.69 13.37 5.05
N LEU A 347 29.67 13.90 5.76
CA LEU A 347 29.74 15.30 6.16
C LEU A 347 30.87 16.02 5.38
N PRO A 348 30.58 16.60 4.19
CA PRO A 348 31.57 17.30 3.39
C PRO A 348 31.82 18.73 3.85
N SER A 349 30.88 19.38 4.52
CA SER A 349 30.95 20.79 4.95
C SER A 349 30.01 21.07 6.13
N VAL A 350 30.18 22.25 6.74
CA VAL A 350 29.27 22.73 7.81
C VAL A 350 27.84 22.95 7.30
N GLU A 351 27.65 23.35 6.04
CA GLU A 351 26.35 23.51 5.40
C GLU A 351 25.63 22.15 5.31
N ALA A 352 26.34 21.11 4.86
CA ALA A 352 25.78 19.76 4.81
C ALA A 352 25.41 19.21 6.20
N VAL A 353 26.13 19.62 7.25
CA VAL A 353 25.76 19.32 8.64
C VAL A 353 24.42 19.95 8.99
N ARG A 354 24.19 21.22 8.65
CA ARG A 354 22.91 21.90 8.93
C ARG A 354 21.75 21.21 8.21
N GLU A 355 21.92 20.92 6.92
CA GLU A 355 20.92 20.20 6.14
C GLU A 355 20.60 18.82 6.75
N ALA A 356 21.61 18.08 7.19
CA ALA A 356 21.42 16.77 7.83
C ALA A 356 20.68 16.88 9.18
N LEU A 357 20.96 17.93 9.96
CA LEU A 357 20.27 18.19 11.23
C LEU A 357 18.81 18.61 11.00
N GLU A 358 18.53 19.47 10.03
CA GLU A 358 17.17 19.85 9.64
C GLU A 358 16.35 18.63 9.18
N HIS A 359 16.93 17.79 8.35
CA HIS A 359 16.29 16.55 7.94
C HIS A 359 16.02 15.62 9.12
N LEU A 360 16.95 15.46 10.05
CA LEU A 360 16.78 14.64 11.24
C LEU A 360 15.67 15.18 12.14
N GLU A 361 15.58 16.50 12.30
CA GLU A 361 14.51 17.18 13.03
C GLU A 361 13.14 16.93 12.38
N ILE A 362 13.02 17.01 11.05
CA ILE A 362 11.80 16.71 10.30
C ILE A 362 11.37 15.26 10.51
N GLN A 363 12.29 14.30 10.47
CA GLN A 363 12.01 12.88 10.72
C GLN A 363 11.39 12.69 12.12
N TYR A 364 11.97 13.33 13.13
CA TYR A 364 11.45 13.29 14.50
C TYR A 364 10.07 13.92 14.61
N LEU A 365 9.87 15.11 14.02
CA LEU A 365 8.60 15.83 14.10
C LEU A 365 7.44 15.05 13.47
N ALA A 366 7.74 14.28 12.42
CA ALA A 366 6.78 13.42 11.73
C ALA A 366 6.50 12.10 12.48
N ASN A 367 7.41 11.65 13.36
CA ASN A 367 7.32 10.33 14.00
C ASN A 367 7.64 10.40 15.51
N ARG A 368 6.95 11.28 16.23
CA ARG A 368 7.19 11.47 17.67
C ARG A 368 6.72 10.27 18.50
N ASP A 369 7.64 9.66 19.22
CA ASP A 369 7.35 8.64 20.22
C ASP A 369 8.52 8.59 21.23
N PRO A 370 8.27 8.42 22.55
CA PRO A 370 9.33 8.35 23.56
C PRO A 370 10.30 7.17 23.42
N ARG A 371 9.96 6.19 22.60
CA ARG A 371 10.78 4.99 22.33
C ARG A 371 11.51 5.03 21.01
N LEU A 372 11.41 6.16 20.29
CA LEU A 372 12.15 6.40 19.05
C LEU A 372 13.34 7.32 19.31
N HIS A 373 14.51 6.90 18.87
CA HIS A 373 15.77 7.63 18.94
C HIS A 373 16.26 7.93 17.53
N PHE A 374 16.72 9.15 17.27
CA PHE A 374 17.11 9.61 15.94
C PHE A 374 18.63 9.86 15.91
N ALA A 375 19.34 9.14 15.04
CA ALA A 375 20.80 9.18 15.04
C ALA A 375 21.38 9.48 13.64
N LEU A 376 22.34 10.40 13.58
CA LEU A 376 23.23 10.55 12.45
C LEU A 376 24.41 9.58 12.60
N LEU A 377 24.54 8.65 11.64
CA LEU A 377 25.73 7.80 11.51
C LEU A 377 26.64 8.43 10.45
N SER A 378 27.67 9.13 10.88
CA SER A 378 28.43 9.99 9.97
C SER A 378 29.87 9.52 9.76
N ASP A 379 30.37 9.76 8.53
CA ASP A 379 31.76 9.72 8.15
C ASP A 379 32.17 11.06 7.51
N PHE A 380 33.43 11.37 7.51
CA PHE A 380 33.98 12.37 6.60
C PHE A 380 34.02 11.83 5.16
N THR A 381 34.15 12.70 4.19
CA THR A 381 34.38 12.33 2.78
C THR A 381 35.72 11.63 2.61
N ASP A 382 35.83 10.80 1.57
CA ASP A 382 37.06 10.12 1.20
C ASP A 382 38.18 11.16 0.92
N ALA A 383 39.40 10.86 1.38
CA ALA A 383 40.54 11.81 1.29
C ALA A 383 41.87 11.08 1.03
N ALA A 384 42.86 11.84 0.57
CA ALA A 384 44.21 11.34 0.40
C ALA A 384 44.98 11.21 1.74
N SER A 385 44.51 11.90 2.80
CA SER A 385 45.04 11.85 4.17
C SER A 385 43.99 11.46 5.19
N GLU A 386 44.41 11.01 6.34
CA GLU A 386 43.54 10.60 7.44
C GLU A 386 42.68 11.77 7.95
N THR A 387 43.30 12.94 8.08
CA THR A 387 42.63 14.16 8.57
C THR A 387 42.78 15.29 7.56
N LEU A 388 41.77 16.17 7.52
CA LEU A 388 41.76 17.42 6.73
C LEU A 388 41.54 18.62 7.66
N PRO A 389 42.03 19.82 7.29
CA PRO A 389 41.90 21.04 8.11
C PRO A 389 40.44 21.43 8.45
N ALA A 390 39.48 21.04 7.61
CA ALA A 390 38.07 21.35 7.81
C ALA A 390 37.36 20.36 8.75
N ASP A 391 37.93 19.19 9.04
CA ASP A 391 37.29 18.11 9.78
C ASP A 391 36.84 18.54 11.19
N GLU A 392 37.68 19.28 11.91
CA GLU A 392 37.41 19.77 13.26
C GLU A 392 36.18 20.70 13.29
N ALA A 393 36.12 21.66 12.35
CA ALA A 393 34.98 22.59 12.27
C ALA A 393 33.65 21.86 11.92
N ILE A 394 33.70 20.88 11.03
CA ILE A 394 32.53 20.06 10.64
C ILE A 394 32.03 19.26 11.83
N LEU A 395 32.93 18.60 12.56
CA LEU A 395 32.58 17.78 13.72
C LEU A 395 32.06 18.62 14.88
N ALA A 396 32.67 19.79 15.12
CA ALA A 396 32.19 20.72 16.14
C ALA A 396 30.78 21.23 15.83
N ALA A 397 30.48 21.56 14.57
CA ALA A 397 29.16 21.98 14.13
C ALA A 397 28.12 20.85 14.32
N ALA A 398 28.46 19.61 13.97
CA ALA A 398 27.56 18.46 14.15
C ALA A 398 27.28 18.19 15.66
N THR A 399 28.31 18.25 16.48
CA THR A 399 28.21 18.07 17.94
C THR A 399 27.32 19.15 18.57
N ALA A 400 27.56 20.42 18.22
CA ALA A 400 26.76 21.54 18.72
C ALA A 400 25.30 21.44 18.30
N GLY A 401 25.02 21.09 17.04
CA GLY A 401 23.68 20.97 16.53
C GLY A 401 22.87 19.84 17.18
N ILE A 402 23.45 18.67 17.41
CA ILE A 402 22.77 17.58 18.15
C ILE A 402 22.44 17.99 19.60
N ARG A 403 23.36 18.67 20.29
CA ARG A 403 23.11 19.19 21.64
C ARG A 403 22.00 20.23 21.66
N GLU A 404 21.95 21.10 20.65
CA GLU A 404 20.89 22.09 20.51
C GLU A 404 19.52 21.41 20.30
N LEU A 405 19.43 20.41 19.43
CA LEU A 405 18.21 19.63 19.21
C LEU A 405 17.75 18.93 20.50
N ASN A 406 18.65 18.29 21.25
CA ASN A 406 18.29 17.69 22.54
C ASN A 406 17.84 18.72 23.56
N THR A 407 18.47 19.88 23.65
CA THR A 407 18.03 20.97 24.52
C THR A 407 16.61 21.44 24.17
N ARG A 408 16.29 21.45 22.88
CA ARG A 408 14.97 21.87 22.37
C ARG A 408 13.86 20.86 22.61
N TYR A 409 14.15 19.56 22.52
CA TYR A 409 13.15 18.51 22.44
C TYR A 409 13.16 17.48 23.56
N ALA A 410 14.27 17.23 24.24
CA ALA A 410 14.37 16.19 25.28
C ALA A 410 13.62 16.54 26.59
N GLY A 411 13.38 17.83 26.87
CA GLY A 411 12.53 18.27 27.99
C GLY A 411 12.93 17.76 29.38
N GLY A 412 14.20 17.31 29.56
CA GLY A 412 14.68 16.71 30.81
C GLY A 412 14.48 15.19 30.91
N ALA A 413 13.99 14.52 29.85
CA ALA A 413 13.97 13.07 29.67
C ALA A 413 15.24 12.58 28.95
N ASP A 414 15.27 11.31 28.53
CA ASP A 414 16.33 10.72 27.73
C ASP A 414 16.57 11.56 26.45
N ASP A 415 17.82 11.62 25.98
CA ASP A 415 18.16 12.25 24.73
C ASP A 415 17.41 11.59 23.55
N VAL A 416 16.96 12.42 22.62
CA VAL A 416 16.23 11.99 21.42
C VAL A 416 17.14 11.88 20.20
N PHE A 417 18.11 12.80 20.12
CA PHE A 417 19.01 12.93 18.96
C PHE A 417 20.44 12.51 19.33
N TYR A 418 21.07 11.78 18.39
CA TYR A 418 22.40 11.20 18.61
C TYR A 418 23.31 11.45 17.41
N LEU A 419 24.60 11.55 17.67
CA LEU A 419 25.65 11.54 16.66
C LEU A 419 26.58 10.37 16.93
N PHE A 420 26.84 9.57 15.92
CA PHE A 420 27.87 8.55 15.89
C PHE A 420 28.81 8.85 14.71
N HIS A 421 29.98 9.40 14.98
CA HIS A 421 30.96 9.79 13.97
C HIS A 421 32.15 8.85 13.98
N ARG A 422 32.52 8.30 12.80
CA ARG A 422 33.64 7.38 12.62
C ARG A 422 34.88 8.07 12.04
N PRO A 423 36.08 7.65 12.44
CA PRO A 423 37.31 8.13 11.80
C PRO A 423 37.47 7.51 10.41
N ARG A 424 38.24 8.17 9.54
CA ARG A 424 38.72 7.56 8.30
C ARG A 424 39.65 6.41 8.61
N LYS A 425 39.59 5.33 7.85
CA LYS A 425 40.52 4.20 7.86
C LYS A 425 41.16 4.05 6.47
N TRP A 426 42.40 3.62 6.40
CA TRP A 426 43.07 3.40 5.12
C TRP A 426 42.49 2.19 4.40
N ASN A 427 42.04 2.40 3.18
CA ASN A 427 41.60 1.34 2.29
C ASN A 427 42.70 1.03 1.26
N ALA A 428 43.36 -0.09 1.45
CA ALA A 428 44.51 -0.50 0.58
C ALA A 428 44.02 -0.82 -0.85
N SER A 429 42.81 -1.35 -1.04
CA SER A 429 42.26 -1.66 -2.35
C SER A 429 41.95 -0.42 -3.19
N GLN A 430 41.38 0.62 -2.57
CA GLN A 430 41.05 1.88 -3.24
C GLN A 430 42.16 2.97 -3.11
N ARG A 431 43.16 2.73 -2.27
CA ARG A 431 44.24 3.66 -1.96
C ARG A 431 43.77 5.04 -1.51
N VAL A 432 42.81 5.01 -0.57
CA VAL A 432 42.17 6.22 -0.05
C VAL A 432 41.81 6.04 1.43
N TRP A 433 41.85 7.12 2.19
CA TRP A 433 41.32 7.18 3.54
C TRP A 433 39.82 7.42 3.49
N MET A 434 39.00 6.47 4.04
CA MET A 434 37.55 6.49 3.95
C MET A 434 36.90 5.88 5.17
N GLY A 435 35.60 6.10 5.34
CA GLY A 435 34.80 5.35 6.31
C GLY A 435 34.75 3.87 5.94
N TRP A 436 35.16 2.99 6.87
CA TRP A 436 35.22 1.55 6.66
C TRP A 436 33.89 1.00 6.15
N GLU A 437 33.93 0.28 5.03
CA GLU A 437 32.76 -0.37 4.38
C GLU A 437 31.56 0.59 4.13
N ARG A 438 31.79 1.87 4.13
CA ARG A 438 30.76 2.89 3.82
C ARG A 438 29.48 2.69 4.64
N LYS A 439 28.28 2.65 4.02
CA LYS A 439 26.99 2.49 4.69
C LYS A 439 26.91 1.16 5.44
N ARG A 440 27.32 0.04 4.81
CA ARG A 440 27.30 -1.28 5.45
C ARG A 440 28.11 -1.32 6.74
N GLY A 441 29.32 -0.80 6.69
CA GLY A 441 30.19 -0.74 7.87
C GLY A 441 29.64 0.14 8.98
N LYS A 442 29.00 1.29 8.64
CA LYS A 442 28.33 2.14 9.63
C LYS A 442 27.24 1.38 10.39
N LEU A 443 26.39 0.67 9.64
CA LEU A 443 25.30 -0.11 10.25
C LEU A 443 25.85 -1.28 11.05
N ALA A 444 26.86 -1.99 10.56
CA ALA A 444 27.48 -3.12 11.28
C ALA A 444 28.16 -2.67 12.60
N GLU A 445 28.95 -1.59 12.56
CA GLU A 445 29.60 -1.03 13.76
C GLU A 445 28.54 -0.45 14.74
N PHE A 446 27.46 0.15 14.24
CA PHE A 446 26.36 0.63 15.06
C PHE A 446 25.59 -0.53 15.73
N ASN A 447 25.26 -1.59 15.00
CA ASN A 447 24.62 -2.77 15.57
C ASN A 447 25.49 -3.41 16.64
N ALA A 448 26.79 -3.57 16.37
CA ALA A 448 27.74 -4.07 17.36
C ALA A 448 27.79 -3.19 18.63
N PHE A 449 27.75 -1.85 18.46
CA PHE A 449 27.67 -0.89 19.57
C PHE A 449 26.39 -1.09 20.40
N LEU A 450 25.24 -1.27 19.76
CA LEU A 450 23.96 -1.53 20.45
C LEU A 450 24.00 -2.81 21.30
N ARG A 451 24.89 -3.75 21.01
CA ARG A 451 25.09 -5.02 21.75
C ARG A 451 26.30 -5.00 22.67
N GLY A 452 26.81 -3.82 22.98
CA GLY A 452 27.87 -3.60 23.98
C GLY A 452 29.29 -3.72 23.45
N GLY A 453 29.47 -3.92 22.13
CA GLY A 453 30.76 -3.93 21.43
C GLY A 453 31.08 -2.61 20.74
N ALA A 454 32.21 -2.58 20.03
CA ALA A 454 32.60 -1.61 19.01
C ALA A 454 32.51 -0.10 19.38
N ARG A 455 32.60 0.28 20.66
CA ARG A 455 32.63 1.71 21.02
C ARG A 455 33.80 2.44 20.36
N ASP A 456 34.94 1.76 20.25
CA ASP A 456 36.17 2.29 19.64
C ASP A 456 36.06 2.53 18.12
N ALA A 457 35.01 2.04 17.49
CA ALA A 457 34.73 2.31 16.08
C ALA A 457 34.31 3.78 15.84
N PHE A 458 33.83 4.46 16.89
CA PHE A 458 33.36 5.84 16.82
C PHE A 458 34.35 6.79 17.51
N ALA A 459 34.88 7.74 16.74
CA ALA A 459 35.73 8.79 17.27
C ALA A 459 34.96 9.78 18.16
N THR A 460 33.69 10.01 17.83
CA THR A 460 32.82 10.90 18.60
C THR A 460 31.41 10.32 18.69
N ILE A 461 30.89 10.31 19.92
CA ILE A 461 29.50 9.96 20.22
C ILE A 461 28.91 11.14 21.01
N VAL A 462 27.72 11.60 20.61
CA VAL A 462 26.97 12.66 21.30
C VAL A 462 25.57 12.13 21.61
N GLY A 463 25.11 12.39 22.83
CA GLY A 463 23.86 11.92 23.41
C GLY A 463 24.07 10.87 24.52
N ASP A 464 23.09 10.70 25.40
CA ASP A 464 23.09 9.63 26.40
C ASP A 464 22.74 8.29 25.71
N VAL A 465 23.74 7.42 25.61
CA VAL A 465 23.63 6.18 24.82
C VAL A 465 23.10 4.98 25.62
N ASP A 466 22.91 5.10 26.93
CA ASP A 466 22.44 3.97 27.74
C ASP A 466 21.05 3.48 27.32
N PRO A 467 20.05 4.35 27.02
CA PRO A 467 18.77 3.92 26.50
C PRO A 467 18.85 3.24 25.13
N MET A 468 19.85 3.58 24.31
CA MET A 468 20.01 2.99 22.98
C MET A 468 20.43 1.52 23.00
N ARG A 469 21.07 1.05 24.06
CA ARG A 469 21.48 -0.37 24.19
C ARG A 469 20.30 -1.33 24.24
N GLU A 470 19.11 -0.84 24.63
CA GLU A 470 17.86 -1.59 24.61
C GLU A 470 17.18 -1.58 23.24
N THR A 471 17.78 -0.94 22.22
CA THR A 471 17.23 -0.88 20.87
C THR A 471 17.07 -2.26 20.28
N ARG A 472 15.84 -2.59 19.89
CA ARG A 472 15.51 -3.85 19.22
C ARG A 472 15.50 -3.71 17.72
N PHE A 473 14.93 -2.63 17.21
CA PHE A 473 14.79 -2.39 15.79
C PHE A 473 15.59 -1.17 15.35
N VAL A 474 16.05 -1.21 14.11
CA VAL A 474 16.68 -0.06 13.46
C VAL A 474 15.93 0.25 12.17
N ILE A 475 15.50 1.51 12.02
CA ILE A 475 15.01 2.05 10.75
C ILE A 475 16.19 2.77 10.10
N THR A 476 16.66 2.28 8.97
CA THR A 476 17.73 2.93 8.19
C THR A 476 17.14 3.67 7.01
N LEU A 477 17.61 4.91 6.79
CA LEU A 477 17.18 5.80 5.71
C LEU A 477 18.42 6.29 4.97
N ASP A 478 18.29 6.69 3.70
CA ASP A 478 19.35 7.47 3.06
C ASP A 478 19.27 8.96 3.49
N SER A 479 20.31 9.72 3.25
CA SER A 479 20.39 11.13 3.66
C SER A 479 19.35 12.03 2.97
N ASP A 480 18.82 11.59 1.83
CA ASP A 480 17.80 12.26 1.02
C ASP A 480 16.39 11.63 1.16
N THR A 481 16.24 10.62 2.03
CA THR A 481 14.97 9.91 2.22
C THR A 481 14.12 10.59 3.30
N VAL A 482 12.86 10.87 2.98
CA VAL A 482 11.87 11.39 3.93
C VAL A 482 10.97 10.26 4.44
N LEU A 483 10.87 10.14 5.77
CA LEU A 483 9.97 9.22 6.47
C LEU A 483 8.65 9.95 6.79
N PRO A 484 7.50 9.58 6.20
CA PRO A 484 6.23 10.23 6.44
C PRO A 484 5.74 10.12 7.89
N HIS A 485 4.67 10.86 8.19
CA HIS A 485 4.00 10.85 9.47
C HIS A 485 3.55 9.43 9.85
N ASP A 486 3.81 9.01 11.10
CA ASP A 486 3.50 7.70 11.67
C ASP A 486 4.10 6.48 10.94
N ALA A 487 4.95 6.69 9.94
CA ALA A 487 5.54 5.59 9.18
C ALA A 487 6.43 4.69 10.05
N ALA A 488 7.14 5.27 11.02
CA ALA A 488 7.95 4.50 11.97
C ALA A 488 7.08 3.54 12.79
N GLN A 489 5.97 4.02 13.36
CA GLN A 489 5.04 3.23 14.16
C GLN A 489 4.43 2.09 13.36
N ILE A 490 4.07 2.32 12.09
CA ILE A 490 3.54 1.29 11.19
C ILE A 490 4.59 0.22 10.90
N LEU A 491 5.83 0.62 10.60
CA LEU A 491 6.94 -0.32 10.36
C LEU A 491 7.24 -1.16 11.59
N ILE A 492 7.31 -0.53 12.78
CA ILE A 492 7.53 -1.22 14.05
C ILE A 492 6.40 -2.22 14.32
N GLY A 493 5.14 -1.77 14.21
CA GLY A 493 3.98 -2.63 14.42
C GLY A 493 3.92 -3.81 13.45
N THR A 494 4.42 -3.63 12.23
CA THR A 494 4.51 -4.70 11.24
C THR A 494 5.59 -5.72 11.63
N LEU A 495 6.81 -5.27 11.96
CA LEU A 495 7.91 -6.17 12.32
C LEU A 495 7.68 -6.88 13.66
N ALA A 496 7.03 -6.20 14.60
CA ALA A 496 6.71 -6.74 15.93
C ALA A 496 5.63 -7.83 15.90
N HIS A 497 4.82 -7.91 14.85
CA HIS A 497 3.72 -8.88 14.75
C HIS A 497 4.26 -10.34 14.78
N PRO A 498 3.70 -11.26 15.58
CA PRO A 498 4.22 -12.61 15.75
C PRO A 498 4.44 -13.40 14.46
N LEU A 499 3.55 -13.26 13.48
CA LEU A 499 3.68 -13.95 12.19
C LEU A 499 4.84 -13.44 11.32
N ASN A 500 5.31 -12.21 11.58
CA ASN A 500 6.40 -11.60 10.83
C ASN A 500 7.77 -11.80 11.50
N ARG A 501 7.81 -12.26 12.75
CA ARG A 501 9.08 -12.48 13.46
C ARG A 501 9.95 -13.51 12.73
N PRO A 502 11.27 -13.26 12.62
CA PRO A 502 12.19 -14.13 11.91
C PRO A 502 12.38 -15.46 12.62
N VAL A 503 12.34 -16.54 11.86
CA VAL A 503 12.70 -17.90 12.29
C VAL A 503 13.87 -18.37 11.44
N PHE A 504 14.94 -18.83 12.08
CA PHE A 504 16.16 -19.28 11.42
C PHE A 504 16.11 -20.75 11.03
N ASP A 505 16.63 -21.07 9.86
CA ASP A 505 17.12 -22.40 9.52
C ASP A 505 18.56 -22.51 10.05
N GLU A 506 18.72 -23.20 11.15
CA GLU A 506 20.02 -23.35 11.85
C GLU A 506 21.08 -24.02 10.96
N SER A 507 20.68 -24.93 10.08
CA SER A 507 21.60 -25.65 9.20
C SER A 507 22.20 -24.76 8.11
N ARG A 508 21.45 -23.75 7.65
CA ARG A 508 21.84 -22.82 6.59
C ARG A 508 22.26 -21.45 7.15
N GLY A 509 21.87 -21.14 8.38
CA GLY A 509 22.10 -19.84 9.00
C GLY A 509 21.38 -18.69 8.29
N VAL A 510 20.20 -18.94 7.73
CA VAL A 510 19.36 -17.94 7.04
C VAL A 510 17.98 -17.86 7.67
N VAL A 511 17.30 -16.76 7.49
CA VAL A 511 15.89 -16.62 7.89
C VAL A 511 15.01 -17.43 6.94
N SER A 512 14.30 -18.43 7.45
CA SER A 512 13.44 -19.34 6.67
C SER A 512 11.96 -18.95 6.69
N GLN A 513 11.49 -18.38 7.81
CA GLN A 513 10.12 -17.90 7.97
C GLN A 513 10.11 -16.55 8.68
N GLY A 514 9.06 -15.77 8.49
CA GLY A 514 9.04 -14.38 8.93
C GLY A 514 10.06 -13.53 8.19
N TYR A 515 10.46 -12.42 8.77
CA TYR A 515 11.31 -11.41 8.11
C TYR A 515 12.22 -10.77 9.15
N ALA A 516 13.50 -10.64 8.86
CA ALA A 516 14.38 -9.80 9.67
C ALA A 516 14.39 -8.35 9.16
N ILE A 517 13.93 -8.11 7.92
CA ILE A 517 13.90 -6.80 7.27
C ILE A 517 12.50 -6.53 6.73
N LEU A 518 12.01 -5.29 6.88
CA LEU A 518 10.86 -4.80 6.14
C LEU A 518 11.25 -3.58 5.32
N GLN A 519 10.88 -3.63 4.05
CA GLN A 519 11.11 -2.59 3.05
C GLN A 519 9.82 -1.79 2.86
N PRO A 520 9.77 -0.46 3.12
CA PRO A 520 8.67 0.39 2.66
C PRO A 520 8.74 0.59 1.14
N ARG A 521 7.65 1.02 0.53
CA ARG A 521 7.68 1.52 -0.83
C ARG A 521 8.58 2.76 -0.92
N VAL A 522 9.26 2.92 -2.03
CA VAL A 522 10.10 4.09 -2.29
C VAL A 522 9.47 4.90 -3.42
N GLY A 523 9.04 6.12 -3.11
CA GLY A 523 8.54 7.09 -4.07
C GLY A 523 9.55 8.17 -4.39
N VAL A 524 9.24 9.02 -5.37
CA VAL A 524 10.01 10.22 -5.68
C VAL A 524 9.24 11.43 -5.18
N SER A 525 9.92 12.34 -4.47
CA SER A 525 9.29 13.57 -4.00
C SER A 525 8.82 14.44 -5.18
N LEU A 526 7.59 14.97 -5.11
CA LEU A 526 7.02 15.82 -6.17
C LEU A 526 7.90 17.04 -6.45
N THR A 527 8.49 17.60 -5.41
CA THR A 527 9.43 18.74 -5.53
C THR A 527 10.66 18.38 -6.35
N SER A 528 11.22 17.20 -6.12
CA SER A 528 12.38 16.69 -6.83
C SER A 528 12.06 16.33 -8.28
N ALA A 529 10.91 15.69 -8.52
CA ALA A 529 10.44 15.32 -9.86
C ALA A 529 10.27 16.53 -10.79
N HIS A 530 9.95 17.70 -10.24
CA HIS A 530 9.75 18.93 -11.03
C HIS A 530 10.94 19.88 -11.04
N ARG A 531 12.07 19.58 -10.38
CA ARG A 531 13.26 20.45 -10.34
C ARG A 531 13.94 20.68 -11.69
N SER A 532 13.77 19.77 -12.64
CA SER A 532 14.35 19.89 -13.98
C SER A 532 13.50 19.20 -15.03
N ARG A 533 13.66 19.60 -16.33
CA ARG A 533 13.01 18.90 -17.45
C ARG A 533 13.43 17.43 -17.52
N PHE A 534 14.69 17.13 -17.20
CA PHE A 534 15.19 15.76 -17.15
C PHE A 534 14.43 14.95 -16.07
N ALA A 535 14.35 15.48 -14.85
CA ALA A 535 13.63 14.82 -13.76
C ALA A 535 12.14 14.66 -14.12
N ALA A 536 11.47 15.68 -14.65
CA ALA A 536 10.04 15.62 -15.02
C ALA A 536 9.72 14.54 -16.07
N ILE A 537 10.64 14.25 -16.99
CA ILE A 537 10.45 13.22 -18.02
C ILE A 537 10.82 11.83 -17.51
N HIS A 538 11.86 11.70 -16.68
CA HIS A 538 12.49 10.43 -16.34
C HIS A 538 12.18 9.95 -14.90
N SER A 539 11.61 10.81 -14.04
CA SER A 539 11.22 10.42 -12.67
C SER A 539 10.00 9.51 -12.62
N GLY A 540 9.39 9.21 -13.75
CA GLY A 540 8.29 8.28 -14.05
C GLY A 540 7.70 7.52 -12.87
N HIS A 541 7.10 6.39 -13.03
CA HIS A 541 6.61 5.62 -11.89
C HIS A 541 7.73 5.36 -10.89
N PRO A 542 7.55 5.76 -9.61
CA PRO A 542 8.53 5.55 -8.57
C PRO A 542 8.61 4.05 -8.25
N GLY A 543 9.40 3.34 -9.01
CA GLY A 543 9.77 1.97 -8.77
C GLY A 543 11.28 1.89 -8.94
N VAL A 544 11.99 1.83 -7.84
CA VAL A 544 13.42 1.49 -7.86
C VAL A 544 13.57 0.05 -8.36
N ASP A 545 12.51 -0.74 -8.17
CA ASP A 545 12.42 -2.14 -8.58
C ASP A 545 11.24 -2.33 -9.55
N PRO A 546 11.48 -2.80 -10.80
CA PRO A 546 10.42 -3.07 -11.78
C PRO A 546 9.44 -4.18 -11.38
N TYR A 547 9.74 -4.92 -10.30
CA TYR A 547 8.88 -5.99 -9.78
C TYR A 547 7.84 -5.50 -8.78
N THR A 548 7.97 -4.26 -8.27
CA THR A 548 7.04 -3.67 -7.31
C THR A 548 6.08 -2.69 -8.00
N THR A 549 4.80 -2.88 -7.71
CA THR A 549 3.75 -1.90 -8.03
C THR A 549 3.24 -1.25 -6.74
N ALA A 550 2.21 -0.40 -6.85
CA ALA A 550 1.63 0.28 -5.70
C ALA A 550 1.20 -0.67 -4.55
N VAL A 551 0.83 -1.91 -4.85
CA VAL A 551 0.32 -2.88 -3.86
C VAL A 551 0.88 -4.29 -4.01
N SER A 552 1.70 -4.57 -5.03
CA SER A 552 2.18 -5.92 -5.37
C SER A 552 3.70 -5.92 -5.55
N ASP A 553 4.34 -6.95 -5.03
CA ASP A 553 5.72 -7.34 -5.33
C ASP A 553 5.68 -8.79 -5.81
N VAL A 554 6.11 -9.03 -7.05
CA VAL A 554 6.03 -10.34 -7.69
C VAL A 554 6.73 -11.42 -6.87
N TYR A 555 7.88 -11.10 -6.29
CA TYR A 555 8.61 -12.06 -5.48
C TYR A 555 7.92 -12.33 -4.14
N GLN A 556 7.40 -11.29 -3.48
CA GLN A 556 6.65 -11.46 -2.23
C GLN A 556 5.36 -12.24 -2.46
N ASP A 557 4.64 -11.93 -3.51
CA ASP A 557 3.33 -12.53 -3.79
C ASP A 557 3.44 -14.00 -4.18
N LEU A 558 4.46 -14.36 -4.99
CA LEU A 558 4.69 -15.74 -5.44
C LEU A 558 5.50 -16.57 -4.44
N PHE A 559 6.57 -16.01 -3.86
CA PHE A 559 7.56 -16.77 -3.09
C PHE A 559 7.60 -16.38 -1.61
N GLY A 560 6.85 -15.35 -1.20
CA GLY A 560 6.77 -14.92 0.19
C GLY A 560 7.98 -14.14 0.69
N GLU A 561 8.80 -13.60 -0.21
CA GLU A 561 9.96 -12.77 0.13
C GLU A 561 10.12 -11.61 -0.85
N GLY A 562 10.19 -10.38 -0.34
CA GLY A 562 10.46 -9.18 -1.12
C GLY A 562 11.95 -8.93 -1.37
N SER A 563 12.25 -7.73 -1.85
CA SER A 563 13.62 -7.24 -2.03
C SER A 563 13.90 -6.09 -1.07
N PHE A 564 15.16 -5.86 -0.70
CA PHE A 564 15.60 -4.75 0.13
C PHE A 564 16.47 -3.80 -0.69
N THR A 565 16.25 -2.51 -0.55
CA THR A 565 16.94 -1.46 -1.29
C THR A 565 17.73 -0.51 -0.39
N GLY A 566 18.02 -0.96 0.84
CA GLY A 566 18.83 -0.21 1.80
C GLY A 566 18.04 0.78 2.68
N LYS A 567 16.71 0.79 2.58
CA LYS A 567 15.82 1.65 3.37
C LYS A 567 14.70 0.83 3.98
N GLY A 568 14.49 0.99 5.27
CA GLY A 568 13.44 0.25 5.97
C GLY A 568 13.83 -0.11 7.40
N ILE A 569 13.09 -1.03 8.01
CA ILE A 569 13.30 -1.46 9.38
C ILE A 569 13.85 -2.88 9.42
N TYR A 570 14.76 -3.14 10.36
CA TYR A 570 15.25 -4.49 10.64
C TYR A 570 15.36 -4.78 12.14
N ASP A 571 15.22 -6.06 12.50
CA ASP A 571 15.52 -6.58 13.85
C ASP A 571 17.03 -6.75 13.96
N VAL A 572 17.66 -6.05 14.92
CA VAL A 572 19.13 -5.97 15.06
C VAL A 572 19.75 -7.36 15.23
N ASP A 573 19.20 -8.18 16.13
CA ASP A 573 19.78 -9.50 16.42
C ASP A 573 19.63 -10.46 15.25
N ALA A 574 18.46 -10.42 14.60
CA ALA A 574 18.21 -11.28 13.46
C ALA A 574 19.01 -10.89 12.23
N PHE A 575 19.17 -9.58 12.00
CA PHE A 575 19.95 -9.05 10.89
C PHE A 575 21.44 -9.40 11.06
N ASP A 576 22.01 -9.12 12.23
CA ASP A 576 23.41 -9.45 12.52
C ASP A 576 23.67 -10.94 12.41
N ARG A 577 22.82 -11.78 12.99
CA ARG A 577 22.95 -13.23 12.90
C ARG A 577 22.92 -13.74 11.47
N ALA A 578 22.10 -13.14 10.59
CA ALA A 578 22.00 -13.54 9.19
C ALA A 578 23.19 -13.09 8.34
N THR A 579 23.83 -11.95 8.67
CA THR A 579 24.80 -11.27 7.80
C THR A 579 26.25 -11.33 8.29
N GLN A 580 26.47 -11.56 9.58
CA GLN A 580 27.80 -11.58 10.18
C GLN A 580 28.73 -12.60 9.52
N GLY A 581 29.93 -12.17 9.12
CA GLY A 581 30.94 -13.02 8.50
C GLY A 581 30.64 -13.49 7.08
N ARG A 582 29.54 -13.04 6.47
CA ARG A 582 29.07 -13.50 5.15
C ARG A 582 29.73 -12.80 3.96
N PHE A 583 30.29 -11.64 4.15
CA PHE A 583 30.74 -10.78 3.05
C PHE A 583 32.22 -10.46 3.17
N PRO A 584 32.97 -10.53 2.04
CA PRO A 584 34.37 -10.14 2.01
C PRO A 584 34.52 -8.64 2.24
N GLU A 585 35.61 -8.26 2.89
CA GLU A 585 35.88 -6.87 3.21
C GLU A 585 36.25 -6.08 1.94
N ASN A 586 35.77 -4.84 1.84
CA ASN A 586 36.04 -3.90 0.75
C ASN A 586 35.68 -4.39 -0.66
N ALA A 587 34.77 -5.38 -0.77
CA ALA A 587 34.43 -6.01 -2.05
C ALA A 587 33.05 -5.60 -2.60
N LEU A 588 32.11 -5.15 -1.76
CA LEU A 588 30.73 -4.89 -2.14
C LEU A 588 30.36 -3.41 -2.05
N LEU A 589 29.85 -2.84 -3.14
CA LEU A 589 29.30 -1.48 -3.20
C LEU A 589 27.78 -1.46 -2.96
N SER A 590 27.07 -2.48 -3.44
CA SER A 590 25.63 -2.68 -3.25
C SER A 590 25.44 -3.97 -2.48
N HIS A 591 25.02 -3.86 -1.24
CA HIS A 591 24.90 -5.00 -0.31
C HIS A 591 23.44 -5.35 0.01
N ASP A 592 22.51 -4.44 -0.27
CA ASP A 592 21.11 -4.54 0.18
C ASP A 592 20.44 -5.82 -0.32
N LEU A 593 20.59 -6.15 -1.61
CA LEU A 593 20.00 -7.33 -2.21
C LEU A 593 20.54 -8.63 -1.57
N ILE A 594 21.86 -8.69 -1.32
CA ILE A 594 22.46 -9.89 -0.77
C ILE A 594 22.14 -10.04 0.72
N GLU A 595 22.09 -8.96 1.48
CA GLU A 595 21.65 -8.96 2.88
C GLU A 595 20.22 -9.48 3.01
N SER A 596 19.30 -8.99 2.18
CA SER A 596 17.92 -9.48 2.17
C SER A 596 17.80 -10.95 1.74
N SER A 597 18.75 -11.45 0.99
CA SER A 597 18.78 -12.88 0.59
C SER A 597 19.11 -13.82 1.75
N TYR A 598 19.83 -13.33 2.77
CA TYR A 598 20.10 -14.09 4.01
C TYR A 598 19.10 -13.76 5.13
N ALA A 599 18.74 -12.48 5.27
CA ALA A 599 17.89 -11.98 6.35
C ALA A 599 16.39 -12.02 6.03
N ARG A 600 16.00 -12.31 4.80
CA ARG A 600 14.64 -12.34 4.28
C ARG A 600 13.87 -11.04 4.52
N ALA A 601 13.54 -10.37 3.45
CA ALA A 601 12.80 -9.10 3.49
C ALA A 601 11.32 -9.27 3.07
N ALA A 602 10.46 -8.34 3.55
CA ALA A 602 9.11 -8.16 3.02
C ALA A 602 8.85 -6.70 2.67
N LEU A 603 8.00 -6.48 1.66
CA LEU A 603 7.49 -5.16 1.29
C LEU A 603 6.29 -4.79 2.17
N VAL A 604 6.31 -3.58 2.72
CA VAL A 604 5.19 -2.95 3.44
C VAL A 604 4.54 -1.94 2.50
N THR A 605 3.43 -2.34 1.87
CA THR A 605 2.84 -1.62 0.74
C THR A 605 2.12 -0.32 1.10
N ASP A 606 1.74 -0.14 2.34
CA ASP A 606 1.02 1.04 2.87
C ASP A 606 1.93 2.07 3.55
N VAL A 607 3.24 1.82 3.57
CA VAL A 607 4.24 2.82 3.95
C VAL A 607 5.05 3.17 2.71
N GLU A 608 5.13 4.46 2.37
CA GLU A 608 5.91 4.98 1.26
C GLU A 608 6.88 6.04 1.76
N VAL A 609 8.17 5.81 1.58
CA VAL A 609 9.22 6.81 1.84
C VAL A 609 9.57 7.53 0.53
N PHE A 610 10.03 8.76 0.62
CA PHE A 610 10.27 9.59 -0.56
C PHE A 610 11.74 9.94 -0.69
N ASP A 611 12.29 9.69 -1.88
CA ASP A 611 13.66 10.01 -2.26
C ASP A 611 13.73 11.20 -3.22
N ASP A 612 14.90 11.80 -3.31
CA ASP A 612 15.21 12.78 -4.33
C ASP A 612 15.64 12.12 -5.64
N TYR A 613 15.19 12.70 -6.77
CA TYR A 613 15.57 12.25 -8.11
C TYR A 613 16.69 13.13 -8.68
N PRO A 614 17.68 12.55 -9.38
CA PRO A 614 18.75 13.31 -10.00
C PRO A 614 18.23 14.34 -11.01
N THR A 615 18.67 15.58 -10.87
CA THR A 615 18.24 16.67 -11.75
C THR A 615 18.98 16.74 -13.09
N ARG A 616 20.09 15.98 -13.23
CA ARG A 616 20.95 15.98 -14.43
C ARG A 616 21.28 14.57 -14.88
N TYR A 617 21.31 14.36 -16.20
CA TYR A 617 21.65 13.09 -16.82
C TYR A 617 23.01 12.53 -16.34
N LEU A 618 24.05 13.37 -16.23
CA LEU A 618 25.37 12.93 -15.75
C LEU A 618 25.35 12.44 -14.30
N THR A 619 24.54 13.03 -13.45
CA THR A 619 24.37 12.56 -12.06
C THR A 619 23.63 11.22 -12.03
N TYR A 620 22.61 11.10 -12.85
CA TYR A 620 21.87 9.84 -13.02
C TYR A 620 22.75 8.70 -13.53
N THR A 621 23.54 8.93 -14.58
CA THR A 621 24.43 7.89 -15.15
C THR A 621 25.53 7.47 -14.18
N ARG A 622 26.09 8.40 -13.38
CA ARG A 622 27.04 8.05 -12.31
C ARG A 622 26.39 7.17 -11.23
N ARG A 623 25.15 7.48 -10.85
CA ARG A 623 24.37 6.70 -9.90
C ARG A 623 24.09 5.29 -10.48
N LYS A 624 23.63 5.20 -11.73
CA LYS A 624 23.37 3.94 -12.45
C LYS A 624 24.63 3.09 -12.59
N HIS A 625 25.76 3.71 -12.97
CA HIS A 625 27.05 3.02 -13.06
C HIS A 625 27.46 2.39 -11.73
N ARG A 626 27.29 3.11 -10.61
CA ARG A 626 27.59 2.59 -9.28
C ARG A 626 26.72 1.37 -8.93
N TRP A 627 25.43 1.41 -9.25
CA TRP A 627 24.51 0.29 -9.05
C TRP A 627 24.91 -0.93 -9.88
N ILE A 628 25.08 -0.77 -11.18
CA ILE A 628 25.51 -1.84 -12.09
C ILE A 628 26.83 -2.46 -11.59
N ARG A 629 27.80 -1.63 -11.21
CA ARG A 629 29.07 -2.15 -10.65
C ARG A 629 28.84 -2.96 -9.38
N GLY A 630 27.95 -2.53 -8.50
CA GLY A 630 27.57 -3.25 -7.28
C GLY A 630 26.92 -4.60 -7.61
N ASP A 631 25.99 -4.63 -8.57
CA ASP A 631 25.35 -5.88 -9.01
C ASP A 631 26.35 -6.89 -9.54
N TRP A 632 27.30 -6.46 -10.39
CA TRP A 632 28.34 -7.35 -10.92
C TRP A 632 29.30 -7.90 -9.85
N GLN A 633 29.48 -7.21 -8.73
CA GLN A 633 30.24 -7.73 -7.59
C GLN A 633 29.52 -8.90 -6.90
N LEU A 634 28.21 -9.08 -7.10
CA LEU A 634 27.43 -10.22 -6.59
C LEU A 634 27.53 -11.48 -7.48
N LEU A 635 28.19 -11.41 -8.64
CA LEU A 635 28.35 -12.56 -9.55
C LEU A 635 28.82 -13.86 -8.85
N PRO A 636 29.78 -13.83 -7.89
CA PRO A 636 30.19 -15.04 -7.17
C PRO A 636 29.06 -15.81 -6.47
N TRP A 637 27.99 -15.11 -6.05
CA TRP A 637 26.84 -15.76 -5.37
C TRP A 637 25.93 -16.55 -6.29
N LEU A 638 26.17 -16.56 -7.60
CA LEU A 638 25.50 -17.48 -8.53
C LEU A 638 26.11 -18.89 -8.50
N PHE A 639 27.34 -19.04 -8.03
CA PHE A 639 28.06 -20.30 -8.02
C PHE A 639 27.87 -21.12 -6.75
N PRO A 640 28.22 -22.41 -6.73
CA PRO A 640 28.09 -23.25 -5.54
C PRO A 640 28.93 -22.82 -4.34
N THR A 641 30.01 -22.09 -4.56
CA THR A 641 30.90 -21.55 -3.52
C THR A 641 30.92 -20.02 -3.56
N VAL A 642 30.89 -19.40 -2.39
CA VAL A 642 30.86 -17.93 -2.22
C VAL A 642 32.06 -17.46 -1.41
N PRO A 643 32.50 -16.17 -1.58
CA PRO A 643 33.55 -15.58 -0.76
C PRO A 643 32.90 -15.02 0.54
N PRO A 644 33.10 -15.63 1.73
CA PRO A 644 32.79 -15.03 3.00
C PRO A 644 33.85 -14.00 3.41
N ALA A 645 33.77 -13.46 4.63
CA ALA A 645 34.82 -12.61 5.18
C ALA A 645 36.21 -13.27 5.11
N ASP A 646 36.27 -14.58 5.42
CA ASP A 646 37.52 -15.35 5.38
C ASP A 646 37.33 -16.66 4.59
N GLY A 647 38.14 -16.86 3.54
CA GLY A 647 38.24 -18.11 2.79
C GLY A 647 37.12 -18.34 1.75
N ARG A 648 36.54 -19.53 1.73
CA ARG A 648 35.43 -19.94 0.83
C ARG A 648 34.40 -20.74 1.60
N ALA A 649 33.13 -20.48 1.33
CA ALA A 649 32.00 -21.19 1.94
C ALA A 649 31.06 -21.76 0.89
N SER A 650 30.30 -22.79 1.28
CA SER A 650 29.21 -23.31 0.43
C SER A 650 28.10 -22.27 0.32
N ASN A 651 27.56 -22.12 -0.88
CA ASN A 651 26.45 -21.19 -1.13
C ASN A 651 25.13 -21.76 -0.63
N VAL A 652 24.55 -21.14 0.38
CA VAL A 652 23.28 -21.55 0.98
C VAL A 652 22.06 -20.89 0.35
N LEU A 653 22.24 -19.97 -0.63
CA LEU A 653 21.14 -19.28 -1.29
C LEU A 653 20.30 -20.23 -2.15
N GLY A 654 19.00 -20.07 -2.13
CA GLY A 654 18.04 -20.79 -2.95
C GLY A 654 17.97 -20.29 -4.40
N ALA A 655 17.10 -20.92 -5.20
CA ALA A 655 16.95 -20.58 -6.62
C ALA A 655 16.46 -19.13 -6.83
N ILE A 656 15.53 -18.65 -6.01
CA ILE A 656 14.96 -17.29 -6.15
C ILE A 656 15.98 -16.22 -5.80
N GLN A 657 16.76 -16.38 -4.73
CA GLN A 657 17.80 -15.42 -4.36
C GLN A 657 18.87 -15.34 -5.45
N ARG A 658 19.31 -16.47 -6.00
CA ARG A 658 20.25 -16.50 -7.13
C ARG A 658 19.63 -15.90 -8.39
N TRP A 659 18.35 -16.14 -8.64
CA TRP A 659 17.63 -15.52 -9.76
C TRP A 659 17.60 -13.99 -9.64
N LYS A 660 17.30 -13.43 -8.48
CA LYS A 660 17.31 -11.97 -8.28
C LYS A 660 18.67 -11.37 -8.65
N ILE A 661 19.78 -12.02 -8.25
CA ILE A 661 21.14 -11.60 -8.61
C ILE A 661 21.34 -11.72 -10.12
N PHE A 662 21.03 -12.89 -10.71
CA PHE A 662 21.18 -13.13 -12.15
C PHE A 662 20.37 -12.14 -12.97
N ASP A 663 19.14 -11.85 -12.57
CA ASP A 663 18.27 -10.95 -13.29
C ASP A 663 18.75 -9.49 -13.26
N ASN A 664 19.33 -9.02 -12.15
CA ASN A 664 20.00 -7.72 -12.12
C ASN A 664 21.16 -7.65 -13.12
N LEU A 665 22.00 -8.71 -13.18
CA LEU A 665 23.09 -8.79 -14.15
C LEU A 665 22.54 -8.80 -15.59
N ARG A 666 21.54 -9.61 -15.87
CA ARG A 666 20.89 -9.69 -17.18
C ARG A 666 20.33 -8.33 -17.61
N ARG A 667 19.57 -7.65 -16.72
CA ARG A 667 19.00 -6.31 -16.99
C ARG A 667 20.08 -5.26 -17.27
N SER A 668 21.23 -5.33 -16.62
CA SER A 668 22.33 -4.42 -16.88
C SER A 668 22.92 -4.54 -18.30
N THR A 669 22.67 -5.66 -18.98
CA THR A 669 23.14 -5.92 -20.36
C THR A 669 22.08 -5.63 -21.42
N VAL A 670 20.82 -5.36 -21.05
CA VAL A 670 19.70 -5.17 -22.00
C VAL A 670 19.94 -4.01 -22.95
N GLU A 671 20.35 -2.85 -22.45
CA GLU A 671 20.58 -1.66 -23.29
C GLU A 671 21.70 -1.88 -24.32
N ILE A 672 22.77 -2.58 -23.91
CA ILE A 672 23.89 -2.94 -24.79
C ILE A 672 23.42 -3.95 -25.85
N ALA A 673 22.65 -4.95 -25.43
CA ALA A 673 22.12 -5.97 -26.34
C ALA A 673 21.11 -5.37 -27.34
N GLN A 674 20.28 -4.42 -26.93
CA GLN A 674 19.38 -3.70 -27.82
C GLN A 674 20.12 -2.85 -28.86
N LEU A 675 21.16 -2.11 -28.42
CA LEU A 675 21.99 -1.39 -29.34
C LEU A 675 22.67 -2.32 -30.36
N ALA A 676 23.20 -3.46 -29.89
CA ALA A 676 23.76 -4.48 -30.76
C ALA A 676 22.72 -5.05 -31.73
N LEU A 677 21.49 -5.28 -31.29
CA LEU A 677 20.38 -5.75 -32.12
C LEU A 677 20.06 -4.76 -33.24
N PHE A 678 19.99 -3.47 -32.96
CA PHE A 678 19.82 -2.42 -33.98
C PHE A 678 20.97 -2.42 -35.00
N LEU A 679 22.21 -2.31 -34.53
CA LEU A 679 23.38 -2.18 -35.41
C LEU A 679 23.57 -3.45 -36.27
N LEU A 680 23.53 -4.64 -35.66
CA LEU A 680 23.69 -5.89 -36.40
C LEU A 680 22.50 -6.19 -37.28
N GLY A 681 21.28 -5.86 -36.85
CA GLY A 681 20.06 -5.99 -37.65
C GLY A 681 20.04 -5.13 -38.92
N TRP A 682 20.67 -3.95 -38.86
CA TRP A 682 20.76 -3.06 -40.00
C TRP A 682 21.91 -3.42 -40.97
N LEU A 683 23.01 -3.99 -40.46
CA LEU A 683 24.26 -4.12 -41.19
C LEU A 683 24.62 -5.57 -41.57
N VAL A 684 24.20 -6.56 -40.75
CA VAL A 684 24.73 -7.91 -40.85
C VAL A 684 23.69 -9.02 -40.87
N LEU A 685 22.62 -8.88 -40.06
CA LEU A 685 21.64 -9.96 -39.88
C LEU A 685 20.71 -10.10 -41.09
N PRO A 686 20.22 -11.32 -41.38
CA PRO A 686 19.31 -11.55 -42.51
C PRO A 686 17.97 -10.87 -42.27
N GLY A 687 17.37 -10.34 -43.34
CA GLY A 687 16.09 -9.61 -43.31
C GLY A 687 16.24 -8.11 -43.58
N SER A 688 15.13 -7.39 -43.52
CA SER A 688 15.14 -5.95 -43.75
C SER A 688 15.50 -5.17 -42.44
N PRO A 689 16.20 -4.02 -42.55
CA PRO A 689 16.44 -3.13 -41.42
C PRO A 689 15.15 -2.71 -40.69
N CYS A 690 14.02 -2.57 -41.44
CA CYS A 690 12.73 -2.25 -40.84
C CYS A 690 12.22 -3.37 -39.92
N LEU A 691 12.40 -4.64 -40.28
CA LEU A 691 12.03 -5.78 -39.46
C LEU A 691 12.79 -5.75 -38.13
N TRP A 692 14.12 -5.58 -38.18
CA TRP A 692 14.96 -5.52 -36.97
C TRP A 692 14.66 -4.32 -36.10
N THR A 693 14.33 -3.17 -36.72
CA THR A 693 13.87 -1.99 -35.99
C THR A 693 12.56 -2.27 -35.25
N LEU A 694 11.60 -2.92 -35.91
CA LEU A 694 10.33 -3.29 -35.28
C LEU A 694 10.55 -4.28 -34.11
N ILE A 695 11.37 -5.30 -34.31
CA ILE A 695 11.72 -6.28 -33.26
C ILE A 695 12.38 -5.58 -32.06
N ALA A 696 13.37 -4.73 -32.31
CA ALA A 696 14.05 -4.01 -31.23
C ALA A 696 13.09 -3.06 -30.49
N LEU A 697 12.18 -2.35 -31.18
CA LEU A 697 11.19 -1.49 -30.53
C LEU A 697 10.17 -2.30 -29.71
N THR A 698 9.74 -3.47 -30.20
CA THR A 698 8.80 -4.32 -29.44
C THR A 698 9.43 -4.93 -28.17
N THR A 699 10.74 -5.03 -28.10
CA THR A 699 11.44 -5.50 -26.90
C THR A 699 11.71 -4.37 -25.88
N ILE A 700 11.46 -3.10 -26.26
CA ILE A 700 11.56 -1.92 -25.37
C ILE A 700 10.20 -1.58 -24.76
N ALA A 701 9.11 -1.83 -25.51
CA ALA A 701 7.73 -1.52 -25.10
C ALA A 701 7.19 -2.52 -24.05
#